data_d39096f6c7193304438845910123acb4
#
_entry.id   d39096f6c7193304438845910123acb4
#
_cell.length_a   1.000
_cell.length_b   1.000
_cell.length_c   1.000
_cell.angle_alpha   90.00
_cell.angle_beta   90.00
_cell.angle_gamma   90.00
#
_symmetry.space_group_name_H-M   'P 1'
#
loop_
_entity.id
_entity.type
_entity.pdbx_description
1 polymer ?
#
loop_
_entity_poly.entity_id
_entity_poly.type
_entity_poly.pdbx_seq_one_letter_code
_entity_poly.pdbx_strand_id
1 'polypeptide(L)'
;MRKILILVLLVMLGGFVFFYSVQQTKNTIAETVTQFFTAAINGDEAVFAALAPRLQGYKELAAALQAPRLWQFGEIKQIRLTSLHRATAEIVLFLVQKPVSLEAVLVRHQGNWQIIALPQLVEVPLAIVTESENEQVTIMKADGEEVELYTKLNLQPFTVGSGIVLDGNLVYFAAHEQLMLAKLLSLADNILESENSGLHKLAEKTIFLQEQAGKIKIVPANNAFPGMENLTAYVREGVIEAVLLPQEFKPQQLRVLLKTNNFAHLLHQEIYLTATADFTLEDKIAQEKYQFAPGQTLHFRPLQAAVAVTFPSGESKTFSNRLHLYTSGKGRFKVENLRRGSPAFVPQYRGKFEISLYNQGLLLLNEVPLEAYLYSVVPSEMPLNFGLEALKVQAIAARTYAVASVLRNSLQKYGAHVDDSVAFQVYNNVPEDALGIAAVEATRELIVKYDGAPADTRFFSTSAGVTAAAEEVWHDDETGNFPGKTVPYLSVRSQLQSGMLPDVETEKGAHEFFTSAAWLSYDSSSPWFRWQLTMKRAELEAVLTRSLPERWQAQPQFVLTKEEDKFVSKEIPSDPVGTLLDLNVVRRGRGGNLLEIEIVGTKGTYRVRKEYNIRFTLRPQSPDGKSAILIKRSDGSIVRNYSLLPSAFCVFEIKRADSGQIEAVQIAGGGNGHGVGMSQWGARGLAEKGATYRQILEHYYPGCTVEQF
;
A
#
# COMPACT_ATOMS: atom_id res chain seq x y z
N MET A 1 22.11 -83.48 -34.02
CA MET A 1 20.84 -82.94 -34.57
C MET A 1 19.71 -82.92 -33.57
N ARG A 2 19.37 -84.00 -32.81
CA ARG A 2 18.23 -83.99 -31.83
C ARG A 2 18.34 -82.94 -30.74
N LYS A 3 19.51 -82.65 -30.18
CA LYS A 3 19.68 -81.58 -29.13
C LYS A 3 19.53 -80.16 -29.68
N ILE A 4 19.91 -79.92 -30.94
CA ILE A 4 19.72 -78.62 -31.57
C ILE A 4 18.24 -78.38 -31.89
N LEU A 5 17.53 -79.45 -32.33
CA LEU A 5 16.11 -79.37 -32.61
C LEU A 5 15.27 -79.07 -31.37
N ILE A 6 15.66 -79.70 -30.24
CA ILE A 6 14.98 -79.42 -28.96
C ILE A 6 15.28 -77.99 -28.48
N LEU A 7 16.52 -77.51 -28.65
CA LEU A 7 16.85 -76.11 -28.30
C LEU A 7 16.09 -75.10 -29.14
N VAL A 8 15.98 -75.34 -30.43
CA VAL A 8 15.19 -74.47 -31.36
C VAL A 8 13.73 -74.53 -31.03
N LEU A 9 13.16 -75.70 -30.71
CA LEU A 9 11.78 -75.81 -30.24
C LEU A 9 11.50 -75.11 -28.91
N LEU A 10 12.44 -75.18 -27.94
CA LEU A 10 12.35 -74.45 -26.69
C LEU A 10 12.47 -72.94 -26.87
N VAL A 11 13.33 -72.47 -27.77
CA VAL A 11 13.46 -71.02 -28.11
C VAL A 11 12.19 -70.56 -28.84
N MET A 12 11.65 -71.36 -29.77
CA MET A 12 10.36 -71.04 -30.45
C MET A 12 9.17 -71.06 -29.48
N LEU A 13 9.12 -72.04 -28.57
CA LEU A 13 8.08 -72.11 -27.54
C LEU A 13 8.18 -70.93 -26.55
N GLY A 14 9.40 -70.60 -26.12
CA GLY A 14 9.72 -69.45 -25.28
C GLY A 14 9.36 -68.13 -25.98
N GLY A 15 9.69 -68.01 -27.26
CA GLY A 15 9.28 -66.87 -28.09
C GLY A 15 7.78 -66.72 -28.26
N PHE A 16 7.08 -67.88 -28.47
CA PHE A 16 5.62 -67.90 -28.59
C PHE A 16 4.96 -67.53 -27.29
N VAL A 17 5.40 -68.06 -26.15
CA VAL A 17 4.89 -67.76 -24.80
C VAL A 17 5.13 -66.29 -24.46
N PHE A 18 6.33 -65.75 -24.79
CA PHE A 18 6.64 -64.35 -24.62
C PHE A 18 5.73 -63.44 -25.50
N PHE A 19 5.61 -63.75 -26.78
CA PHE A 19 4.73 -63.04 -27.69
C PHE A 19 3.25 -63.08 -27.25
N TYR A 20 2.77 -64.24 -26.82
CA TYR A 20 1.43 -64.41 -26.27
C TYR A 20 1.21 -63.59 -25.00
N SER A 21 2.18 -63.60 -24.08
CA SER A 21 2.14 -62.81 -22.85
C SER A 21 2.12 -61.30 -23.13
N VAL A 22 2.96 -60.82 -24.07
CA VAL A 22 2.97 -59.42 -24.52
C VAL A 22 1.62 -59.04 -25.14
N GLN A 23 1.04 -59.87 -26.01
CA GLN A 23 -0.23 -59.62 -26.62
C GLN A 23 -1.39 -59.59 -25.61
N GLN A 24 -1.36 -60.51 -24.63
CA GLN A 24 -2.34 -60.53 -23.57
C GLN A 24 -2.26 -59.30 -22.68
N THR A 25 -1.03 -58.80 -22.40
CA THR A 25 -0.81 -57.54 -21.65
C THR A 25 -1.35 -56.34 -22.44
N LYS A 26 -1.14 -56.26 -23.76
CA LYS A 26 -1.70 -55.21 -24.60
C LYS A 26 -3.21 -55.23 -24.61
N ASN A 27 -3.83 -56.43 -24.65
CA ASN A 27 -5.28 -56.56 -24.61
C ASN A 27 -5.85 -56.02 -23.29
N THR A 28 -5.22 -56.35 -22.17
CA THR A 28 -5.63 -55.86 -20.85
C THR A 28 -5.51 -54.31 -20.76
N ILE A 29 -4.47 -53.75 -21.35
CA ILE A 29 -4.31 -52.30 -21.44
C ILE A 29 -5.43 -51.68 -22.28
N ALA A 30 -5.73 -52.26 -23.44
CA ALA A 30 -6.80 -51.80 -24.31
C ALA A 30 -8.17 -51.85 -23.60
N GLU A 31 -8.45 -52.93 -22.87
CA GLU A 31 -9.64 -53.07 -22.03
C GLU A 31 -9.72 -51.98 -20.96
N THR A 32 -8.60 -51.71 -20.24
CA THR A 32 -8.52 -50.64 -19.25
C THR A 32 -8.83 -49.25 -19.82
N VAL A 33 -8.26 -48.95 -20.99
CA VAL A 33 -8.49 -47.66 -21.67
C VAL A 33 -9.95 -47.57 -22.13
N THR A 34 -10.48 -48.64 -22.75
CA THR A 34 -11.88 -48.64 -23.20
C THR A 34 -12.85 -48.51 -22.03
N GLN A 35 -12.63 -49.24 -20.95
CA GLN A 35 -13.45 -49.13 -19.74
C GLN A 35 -13.39 -47.71 -19.11
N PHE A 36 -12.23 -47.06 -19.11
CA PHE A 36 -12.07 -45.69 -18.61
C PHE A 36 -12.95 -44.72 -19.40
N PHE A 37 -12.89 -44.74 -20.74
CA PHE A 37 -13.70 -43.84 -21.54
C PHE A 37 -15.18 -44.22 -21.49
N THR A 38 -15.52 -45.50 -21.41
CA THR A 38 -16.91 -45.96 -21.25
C THR A 38 -17.51 -45.52 -19.91
N ALA A 39 -16.74 -45.64 -18.81
CA ALA A 39 -17.15 -45.13 -17.50
C ALA A 39 -17.36 -43.64 -17.49
N ALA A 40 -16.48 -42.91 -18.16
CA ALA A 40 -16.59 -41.46 -18.30
C ALA A 40 -17.87 -41.04 -19.07
N ILE A 41 -18.19 -41.76 -20.20
CA ILE A 41 -19.39 -41.50 -20.97
C ILE A 41 -20.66 -41.80 -20.16
N ASN A 42 -20.67 -42.89 -19.40
CA ASN A 42 -21.82 -43.34 -18.63
C ASN A 42 -22.01 -42.65 -17.30
N GLY A 43 -21.05 -41.79 -16.88
CA GLY A 43 -21.09 -41.15 -15.59
C GLY A 43 -20.78 -42.09 -14.41
N ASP A 44 -20.06 -43.17 -14.64
CA ASP A 44 -19.67 -44.13 -13.58
C ASP A 44 -18.41 -43.63 -12.90
N GLU A 45 -18.61 -42.70 -11.95
CA GLU A 45 -17.50 -42.11 -11.17
C GLU A 45 -16.65 -43.14 -10.40
N ALA A 46 -17.27 -44.23 -9.93
CA ALA A 46 -16.57 -45.25 -9.16
C ALA A 46 -15.58 -46.01 -10.03
N VAL A 47 -16.02 -46.45 -11.21
CA VAL A 47 -15.16 -47.14 -12.17
C VAL A 47 -14.10 -46.22 -12.74
N PHE A 48 -14.48 -44.97 -13.07
CA PHE A 48 -13.55 -43.98 -13.56
C PHE A 48 -12.44 -43.69 -12.56
N ALA A 49 -12.77 -43.44 -11.29
CA ALA A 49 -11.80 -43.19 -10.22
C ALA A 49 -10.90 -44.43 -9.93
N ALA A 50 -11.42 -45.64 -10.07
CA ALA A 50 -10.62 -46.85 -9.88
C ALA A 50 -9.57 -47.03 -11.00
N LEU A 51 -9.92 -46.64 -12.25
CA LEU A 51 -9.03 -46.79 -13.39
C LEU A 51 -8.01 -45.62 -13.55
N ALA A 52 -8.30 -44.46 -12.96
CA ALA A 52 -7.43 -43.30 -13.01
C ALA A 52 -7.31 -42.57 -11.65
N PRO A 53 -6.95 -43.25 -10.55
CA PRO A 53 -6.99 -42.69 -9.19
C PRO A 53 -5.98 -41.56 -8.95
N ARG A 54 -5.01 -41.38 -9.84
CA ARG A 54 -3.94 -40.37 -9.76
C ARG A 54 -4.06 -39.29 -10.83
N LEU A 55 -5.12 -39.31 -11.64
CA LEU A 55 -5.35 -38.28 -12.64
C LEU A 55 -5.86 -37.03 -11.93
N GLN A 56 -5.07 -35.96 -11.95
CA GLN A 56 -5.46 -34.67 -11.39
C GLN A 56 -6.62 -34.08 -12.20
N GLY A 57 -7.64 -33.46 -11.57
CA GLY A 57 -8.80 -32.93 -12.26
C GLY A 57 -9.79 -34.02 -12.79
N TYR A 58 -9.77 -35.22 -12.25
CA TYR A 58 -10.57 -36.32 -12.79
C TYR A 58 -12.08 -36.07 -12.71
N LYS A 59 -12.60 -35.35 -11.73
CA LYS A 59 -14.03 -35.01 -11.62
C LYS A 59 -14.46 -34.08 -12.75
N GLU A 60 -13.67 -33.06 -13.02
CA GLU A 60 -13.87 -32.11 -14.09
C GLU A 60 -13.75 -32.79 -15.46
N LEU A 61 -12.78 -33.68 -15.62
CA LEU A 61 -12.65 -34.51 -16.83
C LEU A 61 -13.84 -35.43 -17.00
N ALA A 62 -14.30 -36.11 -15.95
CA ALA A 62 -15.48 -36.96 -16.01
C ALA A 62 -16.72 -36.14 -16.43
N ALA A 63 -16.93 -34.96 -15.89
CA ALA A 63 -18.00 -34.04 -16.27
C ALA A 63 -17.90 -33.60 -17.73
N ALA A 64 -16.67 -33.25 -18.18
CA ALA A 64 -16.42 -32.90 -19.58
C ALA A 64 -16.72 -34.06 -20.53
N LEU A 65 -16.33 -35.27 -20.15
CA LEU A 65 -16.53 -36.46 -20.96
C LEU A 65 -17.99 -36.99 -20.95
N GLN A 66 -18.80 -36.57 -19.99
CA GLN A 66 -20.25 -36.84 -19.96
C GLN A 66 -21.07 -35.98 -20.95
N ALA A 67 -20.50 -34.97 -21.54
CA ALA A 67 -21.18 -34.12 -22.53
C ALA A 67 -21.17 -34.81 -23.92
N PRO A 68 -22.13 -35.68 -24.29
CA PRO A 68 -22.02 -36.62 -25.41
C PRO A 68 -22.05 -35.94 -26.79
N ARG A 69 -22.25 -34.64 -26.86
CA ARG A 69 -22.26 -33.85 -28.10
C ARG A 69 -20.91 -33.30 -28.52
N LEU A 70 -19.91 -33.40 -27.63
CA LEU A 70 -18.62 -32.76 -27.85
C LEU A 70 -17.54 -33.73 -28.33
N TRP A 71 -17.66 -35.01 -28.03
CA TRP A 71 -16.63 -35.99 -28.39
C TRP A 71 -17.20 -37.41 -28.49
N GLN A 72 -16.44 -38.25 -29.19
CA GLN A 72 -16.69 -39.69 -29.25
C GLN A 72 -15.36 -40.42 -29.12
N PHE A 73 -15.36 -41.54 -28.38
CA PHE A 73 -14.23 -42.44 -28.36
C PHE A 73 -14.14 -43.14 -29.70
N GLY A 74 -12.97 -43.02 -30.35
CA GLY A 74 -12.74 -43.64 -31.66
C GLY A 74 -12.08 -45.00 -31.49
N GLU A 75 -10.77 -45.04 -31.53
CA GLU A 75 -9.98 -46.28 -31.49
C GLU A 75 -8.67 -46.11 -30.71
N ILE A 76 -8.07 -47.22 -30.30
CA ILE A 76 -6.72 -47.29 -29.79
C ILE A 76 -5.79 -47.66 -30.98
N LYS A 77 -5.01 -46.69 -31.44
CA LYS A 77 -4.10 -46.89 -32.57
C LYS A 77 -2.92 -47.76 -32.25
N GLN A 78 -2.28 -47.53 -31.09
CA GLN A 78 -1.06 -48.19 -30.72
C GLN A 78 -0.89 -48.30 -29.19
N ILE A 79 -0.39 -49.45 -28.74
CA ILE A 79 0.05 -49.65 -27.33
C ILE A 79 1.53 -50.00 -27.36
N ARG A 80 2.34 -49.22 -26.59
CA ARG A 80 3.76 -49.46 -26.41
C ARG A 80 4.03 -49.78 -24.95
N LEU A 81 4.62 -50.93 -24.68
CA LEU A 81 5.14 -51.30 -23.35
C LEU A 81 6.54 -50.70 -23.19
N THR A 82 6.68 -49.76 -22.26
CA THR A 82 7.98 -49.14 -21.94
C THR A 82 8.70 -49.92 -20.83
N SER A 83 7.97 -50.70 -20.05
CA SER A 83 8.48 -51.66 -19.06
C SER A 83 7.39 -52.67 -18.68
N LEU A 84 7.68 -53.64 -17.79
CA LEU A 84 6.70 -54.59 -17.24
C LEU A 84 5.54 -53.91 -16.45
N HIS A 85 5.78 -52.65 -16.04
CA HIS A 85 4.87 -51.90 -15.18
C HIS A 85 4.44 -50.53 -15.78
N ARG A 86 4.88 -50.21 -16.99
CA ARG A 86 4.55 -48.93 -17.64
C ARG A 86 4.30 -49.10 -19.14
N ALA A 87 3.27 -48.44 -19.62
CA ALA A 87 2.88 -48.45 -21.04
C ALA A 87 2.40 -47.08 -21.45
N THR A 88 2.41 -46.83 -22.77
CA THR A 88 1.66 -45.72 -23.39
C THR A 88 0.65 -46.27 -24.37
N ALA A 89 -0.52 -45.64 -24.48
CA ALA A 89 -1.56 -45.97 -25.42
C ALA A 89 -1.93 -44.74 -26.23
N GLU A 90 -1.76 -44.78 -27.55
CA GLU A 90 -2.23 -43.75 -28.46
C GLU A 90 -3.70 -43.98 -28.76
N ILE A 91 -4.55 -43.02 -28.39
CA ILE A 91 -5.99 -43.08 -28.43
C ILE A 91 -6.49 -42.00 -29.39
N VAL A 92 -7.44 -42.29 -30.22
CA VAL A 92 -8.12 -41.31 -31.07
C VAL A 92 -9.48 -40.99 -30.47
N LEU A 93 -9.69 -39.71 -30.21
CA LEU A 93 -11.00 -39.15 -29.90
C LEU A 93 -11.50 -38.34 -31.11
N PHE A 94 -12.75 -38.44 -31.43
CA PHE A 94 -13.40 -37.57 -32.42
C PHE A 94 -13.98 -36.38 -31.63
N LEU A 95 -13.29 -35.27 -31.65
CA LEU A 95 -13.81 -34.01 -31.18
C LEU A 95 -14.59 -33.30 -32.28
N VAL A 96 -15.34 -32.29 -31.92
CA VAL A 96 -16.29 -31.56 -32.71
C VAL A 96 -15.83 -31.23 -34.14
N GLN A 97 -14.59 -30.90 -34.35
CA GLN A 97 -14.08 -30.45 -35.67
C GLN A 97 -13.07 -31.40 -36.32
N LYS A 98 -12.36 -32.24 -35.54
CA LYS A 98 -11.38 -33.18 -36.08
C LYS A 98 -11.02 -34.31 -35.09
N PRO A 99 -10.51 -35.45 -35.61
CA PRO A 99 -9.93 -36.46 -34.72
C PRO A 99 -8.67 -35.96 -34.03
N VAL A 100 -8.55 -36.23 -32.74
CA VAL A 100 -7.40 -35.87 -31.92
C VAL A 100 -6.78 -37.15 -31.40
N SER A 101 -5.45 -37.26 -31.53
CA SER A 101 -4.67 -38.37 -30.95
C SER A 101 -4.16 -37.98 -29.59
N LEU A 102 -4.50 -38.76 -28.57
CA LEU A 102 -4.02 -38.62 -27.18
C LEU A 102 -3.07 -39.76 -26.86
N GLU A 103 -2.02 -39.44 -26.11
CA GLU A 103 -1.12 -40.47 -25.53
C GLU A 103 -1.42 -40.65 -24.04
N ALA A 104 -2.13 -41.72 -23.67
CA ALA A 104 -2.35 -42.06 -22.27
C ALA A 104 -1.09 -42.76 -21.71
N VAL A 105 -0.67 -42.36 -20.54
CA VAL A 105 0.40 -43.06 -19.78
C VAL A 105 -0.25 -43.95 -18.72
N LEU A 106 0.07 -45.24 -18.77
CA LEU A 106 -0.46 -46.22 -17.86
C LEU A 106 0.65 -46.86 -16.99
N VAL A 107 0.31 -47.15 -15.77
CA VAL A 107 1.18 -47.87 -14.81
C VAL A 107 0.44 -49.05 -14.24
N ARG A 108 1.12 -50.19 -14.05
CA ARG A 108 0.58 -51.37 -13.40
C ARG A 108 0.78 -51.27 -11.89
N HIS A 109 -0.32 -51.21 -11.16
CA HIS A 109 -0.34 -51.16 -9.69
C HIS A 109 -1.18 -52.30 -9.13
N GLN A 110 -0.59 -53.13 -8.23
CA GLN A 110 -1.25 -54.30 -7.63
C GLN A 110 -1.89 -55.25 -8.67
N GLY A 111 -1.23 -55.43 -9.81
CA GLY A 111 -1.71 -56.31 -10.88
C GLY A 111 -2.60 -55.65 -11.95
N ASN A 112 -3.21 -54.50 -11.65
CA ASN A 112 -4.13 -53.78 -12.54
C ASN A 112 -3.47 -52.61 -13.24
N TRP A 113 -3.83 -52.31 -14.47
CA TRP A 113 -3.38 -51.12 -15.19
C TRP A 113 -4.24 -49.92 -14.81
N GLN A 114 -3.59 -48.80 -14.61
CA GLN A 114 -4.22 -47.51 -14.25
C GLN A 114 -3.66 -46.38 -15.14
N ILE A 115 -4.53 -45.50 -15.63
CA ILE A 115 -4.11 -44.30 -16.34
C ILE A 115 -3.60 -43.28 -15.32
N ILE A 116 -2.40 -42.75 -15.53
CA ILE A 116 -1.77 -41.77 -14.63
C ILE A 116 -1.55 -40.41 -15.27
N ALA A 117 -1.62 -40.32 -16.60
CA ALA A 117 -1.51 -39.06 -17.33
C ALA A 117 -2.18 -39.14 -18.71
N LEU A 118 -2.73 -38.04 -19.16
CA LEU A 118 -3.18 -37.73 -20.52
C LEU A 118 -2.50 -36.42 -20.94
N PRO A 119 -1.31 -36.48 -21.59
CA PRO A 119 -0.43 -35.29 -21.76
C PRO A 119 -1.04 -34.11 -22.55
N GLN A 120 -2.00 -34.38 -23.41
CA GLN A 120 -2.68 -33.33 -24.18
C GLN A 120 -3.88 -32.71 -23.48
N LEU A 121 -4.18 -33.18 -22.26
CA LEU A 121 -5.20 -32.61 -21.40
C LEU A 121 -4.54 -31.53 -20.51
N VAL A 122 -5.06 -30.32 -20.60
CA VAL A 122 -4.60 -29.18 -19.78
C VAL A 122 -5.76 -28.69 -18.93
N GLU A 123 -5.60 -28.75 -17.63
CA GLU A 123 -6.49 -28.08 -16.69
C GLU A 123 -6.14 -26.61 -16.59
N VAL A 124 -7.14 -25.73 -16.72
CA VAL A 124 -7.03 -24.30 -16.49
C VAL A 124 -7.81 -23.99 -15.22
N PRO A 125 -7.15 -23.93 -14.07
CA PRO A 125 -7.84 -23.84 -12.77
C PRO A 125 -8.57 -22.51 -12.60
N LEU A 126 -8.10 -21.45 -13.27
CA LEU A 126 -8.75 -20.15 -13.32
C LEU A 126 -8.61 -19.56 -14.72
N ALA A 127 -9.72 -19.32 -15.35
CA ALA A 127 -9.84 -18.73 -16.69
C ALA A 127 -10.93 -17.66 -16.71
N ILE A 128 -10.68 -16.59 -17.42
CA ILE A 128 -11.64 -15.54 -17.72
C ILE A 128 -11.94 -15.58 -19.20
N VAL A 129 -13.20 -15.72 -19.58
CA VAL A 129 -13.64 -15.62 -20.97
C VAL A 129 -13.57 -14.15 -21.38
N THR A 130 -12.67 -13.80 -22.28
CA THR A 130 -12.53 -12.42 -22.77
C THR A 130 -13.36 -12.19 -24.04
N GLU A 131 -13.40 -13.16 -24.95
CA GLU A 131 -14.18 -13.11 -26.19
C GLU A 131 -14.84 -14.47 -26.47
N SER A 132 -16.02 -14.49 -27.10
CA SER A 132 -16.71 -15.71 -27.47
C SER A 132 -17.56 -15.47 -28.73
N GLU A 133 -17.14 -16.02 -29.87
CA GLU A 133 -17.83 -15.90 -31.16
C GLU A 133 -17.65 -17.18 -32.01
N ASN A 134 -18.71 -17.64 -32.68
CA ASN A 134 -18.65 -18.66 -33.73
C ASN A 134 -17.85 -19.94 -33.40
N GLU A 135 -18.11 -20.58 -32.26
CA GLU A 135 -17.37 -21.75 -31.75
C GLU A 135 -15.88 -21.46 -31.42
N GLN A 136 -15.47 -20.20 -31.37
CA GLN A 136 -14.18 -19.75 -30.87
C GLN A 136 -14.35 -19.00 -29.54
N VAL A 137 -13.45 -19.22 -28.64
CA VAL A 137 -13.40 -18.51 -27.34
C VAL A 137 -11.96 -18.11 -27.04
N THR A 138 -11.77 -16.86 -26.60
CA THR A 138 -10.51 -16.42 -26.01
C THR A 138 -10.65 -16.45 -24.52
N ILE A 139 -9.75 -17.16 -23.85
CA ILE A 139 -9.65 -17.16 -22.41
C ILE A 139 -8.35 -16.50 -21.96
N MET A 140 -8.42 -15.71 -20.92
CA MET A 140 -7.26 -15.18 -20.20
C MET A 140 -7.01 -16.06 -18.97
N LYS A 141 -5.78 -16.59 -18.83
CA LYS A 141 -5.34 -17.36 -17.66
C LYS A 141 -4.99 -16.44 -16.50
N ALA A 142 -4.78 -17.01 -15.33
CA ALA A 142 -4.40 -16.27 -14.10
C ALA A 142 -3.07 -15.49 -14.21
N ASP A 143 -2.19 -15.85 -15.13
CA ASP A 143 -0.92 -15.17 -15.42
C ASP A 143 -1.06 -14.05 -16.46
N GLY A 144 -2.27 -13.86 -17.02
CA GLY A 144 -2.57 -12.86 -18.05
C GLY A 144 -2.34 -13.35 -19.48
N GLU A 145 -1.91 -14.61 -19.69
CA GLU A 145 -1.79 -15.18 -21.01
C GLU A 145 -3.18 -15.37 -21.63
N GLU A 146 -3.40 -14.83 -22.83
CA GLU A 146 -4.61 -15.04 -23.61
C GLU A 146 -4.41 -16.21 -24.58
N VAL A 147 -5.38 -17.12 -24.63
CA VAL A 147 -5.35 -18.32 -25.48
C VAL A 147 -6.66 -18.42 -26.26
N GLU A 148 -6.56 -18.51 -27.58
CA GLU A 148 -7.69 -18.78 -28.45
C GLU A 148 -7.95 -20.30 -28.51
N LEU A 149 -9.16 -20.71 -28.24
CA LEU A 149 -9.60 -22.11 -28.21
C LEU A 149 -10.88 -22.31 -29.04
N TYR A 150 -11.09 -23.53 -29.47
CA TYR A 150 -12.40 -23.92 -30.06
C TYR A 150 -13.30 -24.49 -28.95
N THR A 151 -14.62 -24.21 -29.04
CA THR A 151 -15.60 -24.77 -28.10
C THR A 151 -16.99 -24.81 -28.68
N LYS A 152 -17.82 -25.75 -28.20
CA LYS A 152 -19.29 -25.72 -28.42
C LYS A 152 -20.05 -25.29 -27.17
N LEU A 153 -19.32 -24.91 -26.14
CA LEU A 153 -19.92 -24.36 -24.92
C LEU A 153 -20.43 -22.94 -25.22
N ASN A 154 -21.64 -22.64 -24.78
CA ASN A 154 -22.19 -21.28 -24.90
C ASN A 154 -21.68 -20.46 -23.71
N LEU A 155 -20.51 -19.85 -23.89
CA LEU A 155 -19.87 -19.04 -22.86
C LEU A 155 -20.10 -17.55 -23.15
N GLN A 156 -20.35 -16.78 -22.11
CA GLN A 156 -20.48 -15.33 -22.20
C GLN A 156 -19.14 -14.66 -21.88
N PRO A 157 -18.78 -13.56 -22.56
CA PRO A 157 -17.66 -12.74 -22.14
C PRO A 157 -17.75 -12.35 -20.66
N PHE A 158 -16.60 -12.20 -20.01
CA PHE A 158 -16.45 -11.90 -18.58
C PHE A 158 -16.88 -13.01 -17.60
N THR A 159 -17.18 -14.22 -18.13
CA THR A 159 -17.38 -15.39 -17.27
C THR A 159 -16.04 -15.85 -16.71
N VAL A 160 -15.96 -15.98 -15.37
CA VAL A 160 -14.78 -16.51 -14.65
C VAL A 160 -15.08 -17.91 -14.20
N GLY A 161 -14.15 -18.83 -14.39
CA GLY A 161 -14.35 -20.25 -14.03
C GLY A 161 -13.09 -21.09 -14.20
N SER A 162 -13.27 -22.40 -14.11
CA SER A 162 -12.22 -23.39 -14.39
C SER A 162 -12.56 -24.16 -15.67
N GLY A 163 -11.56 -24.46 -16.46
CA GLY A 163 -11.74 -25.16 -17.74
C GLY A 163 -10.82 -26.35 -17.93
N ILE A 164 -11.19 -27.23 -18.87
CA ILE A 164 -10.34 -28.31 -19.36
C ILE A 164 -10.18 -28.11 -20.87
N VAL A 165 -8.94 -28.03 -21.28
CA VAL A 165 -8.52 -27.89 -22.68
C VAL A 165 -7.96 -29.24 -23.16
N LEU A 166 -8.44 -29.71 -24.30
CA LEU A 166 -7.99 -30.93 -24.94
C LEU A 166 -7.62 -30.62 -26.39
N ASP A 167 -6.33 -30.67 -26.72
CA ASP A 167 -5.78 -30.36 -28.04
C ASP A 167 -6.38 -29.08 -28.69
N GLY A 168 -6.28 -27.97 -27.97
CA GLY A 168 -6.78 -26.68 -28.45
C GLY A 168 -8.30 -26.48 -28.41
N ASN A 169 -9.05 -27.44 -27.84
CA ASN A 169 -10.48 -27.32 -27.65
C ASN A 169 -10.82 -27.18 -26.17
N LEU A 170 -11.61 -26.17 -25.82
CA LEU A 170 -12.18 -26.05 -24.50
C LEU A 170 -13.39 -26.99 -24.40
N VAL A 171 -13.19 -28.12 -23.74
CA VAL A 171 -14.20 -29.21 -23.68
C VAL A 171 -15.09 -29.14 -22.44
N TYR A 172 -14.63 -28.43 -21.40
CA TYR A 172 -15.37 -28.22 -20.17
C TYR A 172 -15.09 -26.85 -19.63
N PHE A 173 -16.08 -26.19 -19.05
CA PHE A 173 -15.95 -24.96 -18.31
C PHE A 173 -17.00 -24.89 -17.21
N ALA A 174 -16.55 -24.75 -15.97
CA ALA A 174 -17.38 -24.53 -14.79
C ALA A 174 -17.23 -23.10 -14.32
N ALA A 175 -18.31 -22.32 -14.48
CA ALA A 175 -18.33 -20.95 -13.96
C ALA A 175 -18.24 -20.96 -12.43
N HIS A 176 -17.46 -20.07 -11.86
CA HIS A 176 -17.37 -19.87 -10.43
C HIS A 176 -18.60 -19.15 -9.89
N GLU A 177 -18.94 -19.44 -8.64
CA GLU A 177 -20.02 -18.74 -7.95
C GLU A 177 -19.68 -17.25 -7.84
N GLN A 178 -20.66 -16.37 -8.09
CA GLN A 178 -20.50 -14.93 -7.96
C GLN A 178 -21.06 -14.49 -6.61
N LEU A 179 -20.21 -13.79 -5.83
CA LEU A 179 -20.58 -13.17 -4.58
C LEU A 179 -20.47 -11.65 -4.72
N MET A 180 -21.58 -10.93 -4.56
CA MET A 180 -21.60 -9.48 -4.57
C MET A 180 -21.11 -8.97 -3.22
N LEU A 181 -20.03 -8.18 -3.21
CA LEU A 181 -19.46 -7.55 -2.03
C LEU A 181 -19.88 -6.08 -2.00
N ALA A 182 -20.61 -5.69 -0.97
CA ALA A 182 -21.21 -4.34 -0.88
C ALA A 182 -20.15 -3.24 -0.82
N LYS A 183 -19.15 -3.40 0.07
CA LYS A 183 -18.07 -2.44 0.27
C LYS A 183 -16.83 -3.16 0.80
N LEU A 184 -15.69 -2.90 0.20
CA LEU A 184 -14.39 -3.38 0.70
C LEU A 184 -14.01 -2.58 1.95
N LEU A 185 -13.80 -3.27 3.06
CA LEU A 185 -13.35 -2.64 4.31
C LEU A 185 -11.85 -2.77 4.52
N SER A 186 -11.29 -3.97 4.34
CA SER A 186 -9.84 -4.21 4.44
C SER A 186 -9.39 -5.39 3.58
N LEU A 187 -8.09 -5.42 3.27
CA LEU A 187 -7.45 -6.51 2.53
C LEU A 187 -6.07 -6.75 3.13
N ALA A 188 -5.87 -7.92 3.75
CA ALA A 188 -4.60 -8.31 4.37
C ALA A 188 -4.53 -9.83 4.59
N ASP A 189 -3.34 -10.39 4.58
CA ASP A 189 -3.05 -11.77 4.99
C ASP A 189 -3.97 -12.82 4.32
N ASN A 190 -4.24 -12.66 3.02
CA ASN A 190 -5.18 -13.46 2.23
C ASN A 190 -6.62 -13.46 2.80
N ILE A 191 -7.01 -12.37 3.45
CA ILE A 191 -8.38 -12.13 3.92
C ILE A 191 -8.89 -10.82 3.32
N LEU A 192 -10.08 -10.86 2.75
CA LEU A 192 -10.86 -9.71 2.32
C LEU A 192 -12.01 -9.51 3.30
N GLU A 193 -12.14 -8.30 3.84
CA GLU A 193 -13.26 -7.91 4.71
C GLU A 193 -14.26 -7.08 3.90
N SER A 194 -15.52 -7.51 3.88
CA SER A 194 -16.63 -6.79 3.26
C SER A 194 -17.66 -6.36 4.28
N GLU A 195 -18.26 -5.19 4.08
CA GLU A 195 -19.12 -4.51 5.06
C GLU A 195 -20.32 -5.34 5.52
N ASN A 196 -20.98 -6.07 4.59
CA ASN A 196 -22.21 -6.81 4.89
C ASN A 196 -22.06 -8.32 4.95
N SER A 197 -20.90 -8.85 4.58
CA SER A 197 -20.65 -10.29 4.53
C SER A 197 -19.42 -10.74 5.34
N GLY A 198 -18.69 -9.80 5.97
CA GLY A 198 -17.61 -10.10 6.89
C GLY A 198 -16.31 -10.53 6.20
N LEU A 199 -15.64 -11.52 6.78
CA LEU A 199 -14.33 -11.97 6.36
C LEU A 199 -14.43 -13.11 5.34
N HIS A 200 -13.71 -12.97 4.23
CA HIS A 200 -13.63 -13.95 3.16
C HIS A 200 -12.18 -14.36 2.93
N LYS A 201 -11.95 -15.67 2.83
CA LYS A 201 -10.64 -16.22 2.51
C LYS A 201 -10.32 -16.04 1.03
N LEU A 202 -9.13 -15.55 0.73
CA LEU A 202 -8.58 -15.47 -0.62
C LEU A 202 -7.68 -16.66 -0.94
N ALA A 203 -7.64 -17.08 -2.19
CA ALA A 203 -6.63 -18.02 -2.67
C ALA A 203 -5.23 -17.39 -2.59
N GLU A 204 -4.18 -18.21 -2.51
CA GLU A 204 -2.79 -17.74 -2.47
C GLU A 204 -2.44 -16.86 -3.68
N LYS A 205 -3.04 -17.14 -4.84
CA LYS A 205 -2.87 -16.40 -6.10
C LYS A 205 -4.19 -15.81 -6.58
N THR A 206 -4.92 -15.16 -5.69
CA THR A 206 -6.14 -14.44 -6.08
C THR A 206 -5.79 -13.32 -7.06
N ILE A 207 -6.50 -13.26 -8.18
CA ILE A 207 -6.33 -12.19 -9.17
C ILE A 207 -7.38 -11.09 -8.98
N PHE A 208 -6.98 -9.85 -9.26
CA PHE A 208 -7.87 -8.71 -9.28
C PHE A 208 -8.08 -8.29 -10.73
N LEU A 209 -9.33 -8.11 -11.10
CA LEU A 209 -9.77 -7.81 -12.46
C LEU A 209 -10.36 -6.41 -12.50
N GLN A 210 -10.20 -5.72 -13.61
CA GLN A 210 -10.86 -4.45 -13.86
C GLN A 210 -11.19 -4.32 -15.34
N GLU A 211 -12.40 -3.85 -15.65
CA GLU A 211 -12.76 -3.52 -17.00
C GLU A 211 -12.19 -2.16 -17.40
N GLN A 212 -11.44 -2.12 -18.49
CA GLN A 212 -10.85 -0.91 -19.04
C GLN A 212 -11.11 -0.86 -20.55
N ALA A 213 -11.84 0.13 -21.00
CA ALA A 213 -12.20 0.31 -22.41
C ALA A 213 -12.87 -0.95 -23.04
N GLY A 214 -13.78 -1.59 -22.30
CA GLY A 214 -14.50 -2.79 -22.77
C GLY A 214 -13.71 -4.10 -22.73
N LYS A 215 -12.50 -4.08 -22.14
CA LYS A 215 -11.67 -5.27 -21.96
C LYS A 215 -11.37 -5.51 -20.47
N ILE A 216 -11.40 -6.77 -20.06
CA ILE A 216 -10.95 -7.16 -18.71
C ILE A 216 -9.42 -7.22 -18.70
N LYS A 217 -8.85 -6.63 -17.65
CA LYS A 217 -7.41 -6.68 -17.35
C LYS A 217 -7.16 -7.16 -15.95
N ILE A 218 -6.07 -7.90 -15.77
CA ILE A 218 -5.54 -8.20 -14.44
C ILE A 218 -4.83 -6.95 -13.93
N VAL A 219 -5.18 -6.53 -12.71
CA VAL A 219 -4.59 -5.37 -12.03
C VAL A 219 -3.97 -5.80 -10.70
N PRO A 220 -3.00 -5.05 -10.15
CA PRO A 220 -2.45 -5.35 -8.84
C PRO A 220 -3.51 -5.31 -7.72
N ALA A 221 -3.37 -6.16 -6.71
CA ALA A 221 -4.24 -6.15 -5.51
C ALA A 221 -4.27 -4.78 -4.79
N ASN A 222 -3.22 -3.98 -4.96
CA ASN A 222 -3.15 -2.63 -4.42
C ASN A 222 -4.18 -1.66 -5.06
N ASN A 223 -4.80 -2.03 -6.18
CA ASN A 223 -5.89 -1.27 -6.80
C ASN A 223 -7.25 -1.52 -6.12
N ALA A 224 -7.34 -2.45 -5.18
CA ALA A 224 -8.52 -2.66 -4.35
C ALA A 224 -8.45 -1.72 -3.13
N PHE A 225 -9.10 -0.56 -3.22
CA PHE A 225 -9.07 0.47 -2.18
C PHE A 225 -10.16 0.25 -1.12
N PRO A 226 -9.87 0.35 0.18
CA PRO A 226 -10.90 0.40 1.20
C PRO A 226 -11.97 1.46 0.86
N GLY A 227 -13.24 1.12 1.03
CA GLY A 227 -14.35 1.98 0.65
C GLY A 227 -14.84 1.81 -0.78
N MET A 228 -14.20 0.99 -1.63
CA MET A 228 -14.78 0.57 -2.92
C MET A 228 -16.08 -0.19 -2.69
N GLU A 229 -17.07 0.10 -3.51
CA GLU A 229 -18.41 -0.51 -3.46
C GLU A 229 -18.69 -1.33 -4.72
N ASN A 230 -19.62 -2.29 -4.61
CA ASN A 230 -20.10 -3.09 -5.74
C ASN A 230 -19.00 -3.94 -6.42
N LEU A 231 -18.17 -4.61 -5.62
CA LEU A 231 -17.21 -5.58 -6.14
C LEU A 231 -17.90 -6.92 -6.39
N THR A 232 -17.42 -7.67 -7.38
CA THR A 232 -17.86 -9.05 -7.62
C THR A 232 -16.70 -10.01 -7.32
N ALA A 233 -16.89 -10.88 -6.34
CA ALA A 233 -15.96 -11.95 -6.06
C ALA A 233 -16.39 -13.23 -6.76
N TYR A 234 -15.43 -13.97 -7.31
CA TYR A 234 -15.63 -15.28 -7.92
C TYR A 234 -15.07 -16.35 -6.99
N VAL A 235 -15.96 -17.24 -6.54
CA VAL A 235 -15.71 -18.16 -5.43
C VAL A 235 -15.72 -19.59 -5.94
N ARG A 236 -14.72 -20.37 -5.53
CA ARG A 236 -14.69 -21.81 -5.68
C ARG A 236 -14.43 -22.46 -4.32
N GLU A 237 -15.28 -23.41 -3.93
CA GLU A 237 -15.16 -24.13 -2.64
C GLU A 237 -15.02 -23.21 -1.41
N GLY A 238 -15.73 -22.07 -1.41
CA GLY A 238 -15.71 -21.11 -0.30
C GLY A 238 -14.47 -20.20 -0.26
N VAL A 239 -13.60 -20.25 -1.28
CA VAL A 239 -12.41 -19.41 -1.39
C VAL A 239 -12.55 -18.49 -2.61
N ILE A 240 -12.27 -17.22 -2.43
CA ILE A 240 -12.26 -16.23 -3.53
C ILE A 240 -10.99 -16.43 -4.36
N GLU A 241 -11.14 -16.69 -5.64
CA GLU A 241 -10.05 -16.85 -6.61
C GLU A 241 -9.85 -15.63 -7.50
N ALA A 242 -10.92 -14.86 -7.75
CA ALA A 242 -10.83 -13.60 -8.48
C ALA A 242 -11.77 -12.54 -7.89
N VAL A 243 -11.41 -11.28 -8.04
CA VAL A 243 -12.24 -10.14 -7.64
C VAL A 243 -12.30 -9.14 -8.78
N LEU A 244 -13.50 -8.86 -9.30
CA LEU A 244 -13.72 -7.80 -10.26
C LEU A 244 -13.96 -6.49 -9.52
N LEU A 245 -13.09 -5.53 -9.76
CA LEU A 245 -13.14 -4.18 -9.22
C LEU A 245 -14.03 -3.29 -10.12
N PRO A 246 -14.65 -2.23 -9.58
CA PRO A 246 -15.37 -1.23 -10.37
C PRO A 246 -14.45 -0.55 -11.38
N GLN A 247 -15.01 -0.09 -12.51
CA GLN A 247 -14.24 0.58 -13.58
C GLN A 247 -13.50 1.82 -13.10
N GLU A 248 -14.17 2.65 -12.28
CA GLU A 248 -13.61 3.85 -11.70
C GLU A 248 -13.81 3.85 -10.18
N PHE A 249 -12.82 4.37 -9.48
CA PHE A 249 -12.93 4.68 -8.07
C PHE A 249 -12.59 6.15 -7.83
N LYS A 250 -13.60 6.91 -7.42
CA LYS A 250 -13.44 8.30 -6.98
C LYS A 250 -13.66 8.38 -5.48
N PRO A 251 -12.63 8.69 -4.69
CA PRO A 251 -12.73 8.69 -3.23
C PRO A 251 -13.53 9.90 -2.73
N GLN A 252 -14.85 9.77 -2.68
CA GLN A 252 -15.74 10.79 -2.09
C GLN A 252 -15.71 10.75 -0.54
N GLN A 253 -15.37 9.61 0.04
CA GLN A 253 -15.19 9.39 1.46
C GLN A 253 -13.73 9.10 1.77
N LEU A 254 -13.22 9.72 2.81
CA LEU A 254 -11.88 9.43 3.33
C LEU A 254 -12.02 8.58 4.59
N ARG A 255 -11.18 7.56 4.73
CA ARG A 255 -11.14 6.65 5.86
C ARG A 255 -9.89 6.95 6.67
N VAL A 256 -10.06 7.67 7.78
CA VAL A 256 -8.98 8.21 8.62
C VAL A 256 -8.81 7.34 9.86
N LEU A 257 -7.62 6.79 10.05
CA LEU A 257 -7.26 6.02 11.22
C LEU A 257 -6.85 6.97 12.35
N LEU A 258 -7.58 6.96 13.45
CA LEU A 258 -7.33 7.84 14.58
C LEU A 258 -6.38 7.17 15.57
N LYS A 259 -5.22 7.79 15.80
CA LYS A 259 -4.20 7.31 16.75
C LYS A 259 -4.49 7.79 18.18
N THR A 260 -3.85 7.20 19.15
CA THR A 260 -3.93 7.60 20.57
C THR A 260 -3.41 9.03 20.82
N ASN A 261 -3.44 9.50 22.05
CA ASN A 261 -2.92 10.82 22.40
C ASN A 261 -1.47 11.00 21.93
N ASN A 262 -1.15 12.22 21.49
CA ASN A 262 0.15 12.59 20.90
C ASN A 262 0.54 11.72 19.67
N PHE A 263 -0.45 11.09 19.01
CA PHE A 263 -0.22 10.18 17.89
C PHE A 263 0.74 9.01 18.19
N ALA A 264 0.82 8.61 19.49
CA ALA A 264 1.84 7.69 19.97
C ALA A 264 1.64 6.25 19.43
N HIS A 265 0.39 5.76 19.45
CA HIS A 265 0.07 4.38 19.08
C HIS A 265 -1.12 4.33 18.13
N LEU A 266 -1.12 3.31 17.28
CA LEU A 266 -2.20 3.02 16.37
C LEU A 266 -3.40 2.37 17.08
N LEU A 267 -3.12 1.50 18.05
CA LEU A 267 -4.13 0.69 18.73
C LEU A 267 -4.54 1.32 20.06
N HIS A 268 -5.84 1.39 20.26
CA HIS A 268 -6.43 1.84 21.52
C HIS A 268 -6.69 0.67 22.45
N GLN A 269 -6.42 0.86 23.76
CA GLN A 269 -6.77 -0.13 24.79
C GLN A 269 -8.18 0.12 25.33
N GLU A 270 -8.68 1.34 25.18
CA GLU A 270 -10.03 1.72 25.52
C GLU A 270 -10.49 2.93 24.70
N ILE A 271 -11.77 3.01 24.41
CA ILE A 271 -12.38 4.14 23.70
C ILE A 271 -13.67 4.50 24.44
N TYR A 272 -13.80 5.77 24.84
CA TYR A 272 -15.03 6.35 25.37
C TYR A 272 -15.63 7.26 24.31
N LEU A 273 -16.76 6.85 23.74
CA LEU A 273 -17.37 7.52 22.59
C LEU A 273 -18.77 8.03 22.95
N THR A 274 -19.02 9.29 22.63
CA THR A 274 -20.35 9.95 22.74
C THR A 274 -20.63 10.72 21.46
N ALA A 275 -21.89 11.20 21.31
CA ALA A 275 -22.27 12.03 20.19
C ALA A 275 -23.10 13.23 20.59
N THR A 276 -23.16 14.26 19.74
CA THR A 276 -23.91 15.50 19.93
C THR A 276 -25.37 15.41 19.46
N ALA A 277 -25.75 14.30 18.82
CA ALA A 277 -27.10 13.97 18.37
C ALA A 277 -27.38 12.49 18.64
N ASP A 278 -28.62 12.06 18.41
CA ASP A 278 -28.93 10.62 18.45
C ASP A 278 -27.97 9.83 17.56
N PHE A 279 -27.52 8.67 18.03
CA PHE A 279 -26.61 7.85 17.31
C PHE A 279 -26.88 6.36 17.43
N THR A 280 -26.42 5.61 16.46
CA THR A 280 -26.65 4.17 16.37
C THR A 280 -25.30 3.46 16.39
N LEU A 281 -25.21 2.37 17.17
CA LEU A 281 -24.19 1.33 17.07
C LEU A 281 -24.79 0.16 16.30
N GLU A 282 -24.11 -0.31 15.27
CA GLU A 282 -24.58 -1.41 14.42
C GLU A 282 -23.49 -2.45 14.21
N ASP A 283 -23.80 -3.72 14.45
CA ASP A 283 -23.12 -4.88 13.91
C ASP A 283 -23.86 -5.33 12.65
N LYS A 284 -23.32 -5.01 11.48
CA LYS A 284 -23.97 -5.28 10.18
C LYS A 284 -24.00 -6.76 9.84
N ILE A 285 -23.06 -7.55 10.34
CA ILE A 285 -22.98 -9.00 10.09
C ILE A 285 -24.01 -9.73 10.96
N ALA A 286 -24.08 -9.39 12.25
CA ALA A 286 -25.07 -9.95 13.16
C ALA A 286 -26.46 -9.32 12.98
N GLN A 287 -26.60 -8.24 12.18
CA GLN A 287 -27.83 -7.47 11.98
C GLN A 287 -28.40 -6.88 13.28
N GLU A 288 -27.54 -6.49 14.21
CA GLU A 288 -27.91 -5.92 15.49
C GLU A 288 -27.74 -4.41 15.51
N LYS A 289 -28.74 -3.68 16.04
CA LYS A 289 -28.72 -2.21 16.13
C LYS A 289 -29.14 -1.74 17.52
N TYR A 290 -28.39 -0.75 18.02
CA TYR A 290 -28.63 -0.11 19.32
C TYR A 290 -28.66 1.39 19.12
N GLN A 291 -29.68 2.05 19.67
CA GLN A 291 -29.86 3.49 19.56
C GLN A 291 -29.57 4.18 20.90
N PHE A 292 -28.96 5.34 20.84
CA PHE A 292 -28.51 6.11 21.99
C PHE A 292 -28.87 7.60 21.81
N ALA A 293 -29.24 8.25 22.91
CA ALA A 293 -29.50 9.68 22.95
C ALA A 293 -28.16 10.49 22.98
N PRO A 294 -28.21 11.79 22.66
CA PRO A 294 -27.07 12.69 22.75
C PRO A 294 -26.43 12.66 24.14
N GLY A 295 -25.10 12.63 24.19
CA GLY A 295 -24.33 12.65 25.44
C GLY A 295 -24.22 11.31 26.16
N GLN A 296 -24.97 10.29 25.75
CA GLN A 296 -24.72 8.92 26.24
C GLN A 296 -23.37 8.41 25.79
N THR A 297 -22.64 7.75 26.69
CA THR A 297 -21.26 7.27 26.42
C THR A 297 -21.23 5.77 26.29
N LEU A 298 -20.60 5.28 25.24
CA LEU A 298 -20.23 3.89 25.05
C LEU A 298 -18.75 3.70 25.41
N HIS A 299 -18.43 2.63 26.13
CA HIS A 299 -17.07 2.25 26.48
C HIS A 299 -16.68 0.97 25.77
N PHE A 300 -15.66 1.04 24.91
CA PHE A 300 -15.13 -0.08 24.12
C PHE A 300 -13.80 -0.53 24.69
N ARG A 301 -13.61 -1.85 24.81
CA ARG A 301 -12.36 -2.51 25.23
C ARG A 301 -12.06 -3.72 24.35
N PRO A 302 -10.78 -4.00 24.06
CA PRO A 302 -10.42 -5.23 23.36
C PRO A 302 -10.56 -6.43 24.31
N LEU A 303 -11.05 -7.54 23.76
CA LEU A 303 -10.97 -8.88 24.34
C LEU A 303 -10.13 -9.77 23.42
N GLN A 304 -9.88 -11.00 23.80
CA GLN A 304 -9.01 -11.92 23.02
C GLN A 304 -9.45 -12.08 21.54
N ALA A 305 -10.76 -12.16 21.27
CA ALA A 305 -11.30 -12.36 19.93
C ALA A 305 -12.54 -11.51 19.66
N ALA A 306 -12.77 -10.43 20.41
CA ALA A 306 -13.98 -9.62 20.33
C ALA A 306 -13.76 -8.21 20.87
N VAL A 307 -14.72 -7.33 20.61
CA VAL A 307 -14.83 -6.00 21.21
C VAL A 307 -15.87 -6.04 22.30
N ALA A 308 -15.51 -5.72 23.54
CA ALA A 308 -16.47 -5.53 24.62
C ALA A 308 -17.00 -4.09 24.59
N VAL A 309 -18.31 -3.91 24.61
CA VAL A 309 -18.98 -2.62 24.66
C VAL A 309 -19.80 -2.55 25.93
N THR A 310 -19.50 -1.58 26.80
CA THR A 310 -20.32 -1.25 27.96
C THR A 310 -21.27 -0.11 27.58
N PHE A 311 -22.55 -0.34 27.73
CA PHE A 311 -23.62 0.60 27.43
C PHE A 311 -23.85 1.60 28.60
N PRO A 312 -24.55 2.70 28.36
CA PRO A 312 -24.87 3.68 29.42
C PRO A 312 -25.68 3.08 30.60
N SER A 313 -26.40 1.99 30.38
CA SER A 313 -27.10 1.23 31.44
C SER A 313 -26.15 0.49 32.40
N GLY A 314 -24.85 0.38 32.05
CA GLY A 314 -23.88 -0.47 32.76
C GLY A 314 -23.80 -1.90 32.23
N GLU A 315 -24.73 -2.30 31.37
CA GLU A 315 -24.68 -3.60 30.69
C GLU A 315 -23.47 -3.67 29.72
N SER A 316 -22.84 -4.84 29.65
CA SER A 316 -21.74 -5.07 28.71
C SER A 316 -22.09 -6.20 27.74
N LYS A 317 -21.81 -5.98 26.46
CA LYS A 317 -21.98 -6.96 25.39
C LYS A 317 -20.68 -7.11 24.59
N THR A 318 -20.48 -8.30 24.01
CA THR A 318 -19.31 -8.63 23.19
C THR A 318 -19.71 -8.80 21.73
N PHE A 319 -18.88 -8.26 20.83
CA PHE A 319 -19.08 -8.28 19.39
C PHE A 319 -17.81 -8.83 18.71
N SER A 320 -17.97 -9.80 17.84
CA SER A 320 -16.85 -10.41 17.10
C SER A 320 -16.58 -9.74 15.76
N ASN A 321 -17.53 -8.92 15.28
CA ASN A 321 -17.45 -8.23 14.01
C ASN A 321 -17.03 -6.77 14.18
N ARG A 322 -16.69 -6.10 13.08
CA ARG A 322 -16.51 -4.65 13.02
C ARG A 322 -17.81 -3.93 13.38
N LEU A 323 -17.72 -2.96 14.25
CA LEU A 323 -18.82 -2.14 14.69
C LEU A 323 -18.88 -0.83 13.93
N HIS A 324 -20.07 -0.43 13.50
CA HIS A 324 -20.32 0.79 12.78
C HIS A 324 -21.14 1.75 13.65
N LEU A 325 -20.73 3.03 13.67
CA LEU A 325 -21.43 4.07 14.42
C LEU A 325 -21.73 5.24 13.51
N TYR A 326 -22.96 5.73 13.57
CA TYR A 326 -23.41 6.91 12.80
C TYR A 326 -24.40 7.72 13.59
N THR A 327 -24.37 9.06 13.38
CA THR A 327 -25.26 10.01 14.03
C THR A 327 -26.42 10.38 13.11
N SER A 328 -27.50 10.84 13.69
CA SER A 328 -28.59 11.48 12.95
C SER A 328 -28.20 12.90 12.49
N GLY A 329 -28.64 13.28 11.31
CA GLY A 329 -28.52 14.65 10.77
C GLY A 329 -27.05 15.16 10.73
N LYS A 330 -26.83 16.32 11.39
CA LYS A 330 -25.51 16.99 11.48
C LYS A 330 -24.75 16.66 12.77
N GLY A 331 -25.12 15.58 13.47
CA GLY A 331 -24.46 15.15 14.69
C GLY A 331 -22.97 14.92 14.51
N ARG A 332 -22.22 15.01 15.59
CA ARG A 332 -20.78 14.79 15.64
C ARG A 332 -20.43 13.82 16.75
N PHE A 333 -19.43 13.00 16.52
CA PHE A 333 -18.87 12.13 17.53
C PHE A 333 -17.77 12.83 18.32
N LYS A 334 -17.62 12.44 19.59
CA LYS A 334 -16.48 12.78 20.45
C LYS A 334 -15.89 11.51 21.02
N VAL A 335 -14.57 11.46 21.04
CA VAL A 335 -13.82 10.40 21.74
C VAL A 335 -13.29 11.04 23.02
N GLU A 336 -13.96 10.78 24.15
CA GLU A 336 -13.76 11.54 25.39
C GLU A 336 -12.38 11.38 26.01
N ASN A 337 -11.69 10.28 25.75
CA ASN A 337 -10.30 10.04 26.18
C ASN A 337 -9.26 10.41 25.12
N LEU A 338 -9.64 11.05 24.02
CA LEU A 338 -8.74 11.52 22.97
C LEU A 338 -8.50 13.03 23.10
N ARG A 339 -7.25 13.45 22.98
CA ARG A 339 -6.84 14.86 23.03
C ARG A 339 -6.03 15.22 21.79
N ARG A 340 -6.29 16.40 21.22
CA ARG A 340 -5.59 16.97 20.09
C ARG A 340 -5.28 18.45 20.35
N GLY A 341 -4.31 18.99 19.59
CA GLY A 341 -3.96 20.40 19.62
C GLY A 341 -3.15 20.87 20.83
N SER A 342 -2.81 22.17 20.80
CA SER A 342 -2.15 22.86 21.90
C SER A 342 -2.72 24.28 21.99
N PRO A 343 -3.48 24.63 23.07
CA PRO A 343 -3.84 23.77 24.22
C PRO A 343 -4.66 22.54 23.81
N ALA A 344 -4.58 21.47 24.59
CA ALA A 344 -5.25 20.21 24.30
C ALA A 344 -6.76 20.33 24.47
N PHE A 345 -7.53 19.80 23.51
CA PHE A 345 -8.99 19.75 23.51
C PHE A 345 -9.52 18.38 23.09
N VAL A 346 -10.79 18.08 23.34
CA VAL A 346 -11.51 16.91 22.84
C VAL A 346 -12.09 17.24 21.45
N PRO A 347 -11.61 16.60 20.37
CA PRO A 347 -12.10 16.90 19.03
C PRO A 347 -13.50 16.37 18.79
N GLN A 348 -14.24 17.02 17.88
CA GLN A 348 -15.57 16.60 17.42
C GLN A 348 -15.53 16.23 15.95
N TYR A 349 -15.86 14.99 15.64
CA TYR A 349 -15.71 14.40 14.31
C TYR A 349 -17.04 14.35 13.56
N ARG A 350 -17.01 14.74 12.29
CA ARG A 350 -18.09 14.45 11.32
C ARG A 350 -17.98 13.01 10.82
N GLY A 351 -19.02 12.56 10.11
CA GLY A 351 -19.01 11.26 9.42
C GLY A 351 -19.37 10.11 10.34
N LYS A 352 -18.89 8.93 10.01
CA LYS A 352 -19.15 7.67 10.70
C LYS A 352 -17.90 7.20 11.42
N PHE A 353 -18.09 6.37 12.43
CA PHE A 353 -16.99 5.66 13.06
C PHE A 353 -17.08 4.16 12.80
N GLU A 354 -15.92 3.52 12.70
CA GLU A 354 -15.79 2.08 12.75
C GLU A 354 -14.81 1.70 13.85
N ILE A 355 -15.16 0.65 14.60
CA ILE A 355 -14.31 0.09 15.64
C ILE A 355 -14.16 -1.39 15.38
N SER A 356 -12.93 -1.87 15.28
CA SER A 356 -12.63 -3.27 15.06
C SER A 356 -11.45 -3.73 15.92
N LEU A 357 -11.44 -5.01 16.23
CA LEU A 357 -10.30 -5.64 16.89
C LEU A 357 -9.16 -5.83 15.88
N TYR A 358 -7.94 -5.49 16.27
CA TYR A 358 -6.73 -5.80 15.53
C TYR A 358 -5.63 -6.20 16.50
N ASN A 359 -5.13 -7.43 16.37
CA ASN A 359 -4.22 -8.02 17.36
C ASN A 359 -4.84 -7.91 18.78
N GLN A 360 -4.20 -7.17 19.69
CA GLN A 360 -4.62 -7.03 21.09
C GLN A 360 -5.15 -5.62 21.41
N GLY A 361 -5.62 -4.88 20.42
CA GLY A 361 -6.13 -3.53 20.58
C GLY A 361 -7.24 -3.18 19.60
N LEU A 362 -7.80 -2.01 19.73
CA LEU A 362 -8.88 -1.51 18.88
C LEU A 362 -8.33 -0.57 17.82
N LEU A 363 -8.70 -0.77 16.56
CA LEU A 363 -8.63 0.24 15.53
C LEU A 363 -9.85 1.16 15.65
N LEU A 364 -9.62 2.46 15.59
CA LEU A 364 -10.63 3.49 15.55
C LEU A 364 -10.52 4.23 14.23
N LEU A 365 -11.55 4.10 13.39
CA LEU A 365 -11.56 4.67 12.05
C LEU A 365 -12.72 5.67 11.93
N ASN A 366 -12.42 6.84 11.36
CA ASN A 366 -13.41 7.85 11.00
C ASN A 366 -13.61 7.86 9.47
N GLU A 367 -14.77 7.43 8.99
CA GLU A 367 -15.18 7.58 7.60
C GLU A 367 -15.92 8.90 7.44
N VAL A 368 -15.35 9.82 6.67
CA VAL A 368 -15.82 11.20 6.55
C VAL A 368 -15.80 11.66 5.09
N PRO A 369 -16.81 12.43 4.61
CA PRO A 369 -16.75 13.03 3.29
C PRO A 369 -15.45 13.84 3.10
N LEU A 370 -14.80 13.69 1.96
CA LEU A 370 -13.49 14.31 1.67
C LEU A 370 -13.51 15.83 1.93
N GLU A 371 -14.56 16.52 1.49
CA GLU A 371 -14.67 17.97 1.73
C GLU A 371 -14.84 18.30 3.23
N ALA A 372 -15.62 17.49 3.96
CA ALA A 372 -15.80 17.67 5.39
C ALA A 372 -14.52 17.41 6.20
N TYR A 373 -13.67 16.48 5.75
CA TYR A 373 -12.32 16.28 6.28
C TYR A 373 -11.47 17.55 6.13
N LEU A 374 -11.54 18.21 4.96
CA LEU A 374 -10.79 19.42 4.68
C LEU A 374 -11.23 20.62 5.51
N TYR A 375 -12.49 20.69 5.97
CA TYR A 375 -12.95 21.77 6.87
C TYR A 375 -12.15 21.83 8.18
N SER A 376 -11.60 20.70 8.61
CA SER A 376 -10.78 20.58 9.81
C SER A 376 -9.26 20.55 9.49
N VAL A 377 -8.87 20.02 8.35
CA VAL A 377 -7.45 19.97 7.92
C VAL A 377 -6.93 21.35 7.57
N VAL A 378 -7.67 22.12 6.77
CA VAL A 378 -7.20 23.46 6.34
C VAL A 378 -6.86 24.35 7.53
N PRO A 379 -7.73 24.55 8.54
CA PRO A 379 -7.38 25.36 9.72
C PRO A 379 -6.35 24.70 10.65
N SER A 380 -6.15 23.38 10.58
CA SER A 380 -5.11 22.66 11.34
C SER A 380 -3.73 22.88 10.73
N GLU A 381 -3.65 23.03 9.40
CA GLU A 381 -2.40 23.18 8.65
C GLU A 381 -2.01 24.63 8.44
N MET A 382 -2.96 25.52 8.18
CA MET A 382 -2.69 26.91 7.80
C MET A 382 -3.51 27.90 8.65
N PRO A 383 -2.87 28.93 9.25
CA PRO A 383 -3.59 29.97 9.97
C PRO A 383 -4.63 30.70 9.09
N LEU A 384 -5.85 30.85 9.61
CA LEU A 384 -6.97 31.47 8.87
C LEU A 384 -6.69 32.92 8.43
N ASN A 385 -5.85 33.66 9.16
CA ASN A 385 -5.47 35.03 8.82
C ASN A 385 -4.49 35.10 7.62
N PHE A 386 -4.15 33.99 6.97
CA PHE A 386 -3.39 33.99 5.71
C PHE A 386 -4.24 34.42 4.51
N GLY A 387 -5.55 34.52 4.68
CA GLY A 387 -6.49 35.02 3.68
C GLY A 387 -7.03 33.94 2.73
N LEU A 388 -8.13 34.29 2.04
CA LEU A 388 -8.93 33.33 1.28
C LEU A 388 -8.14 32.63 0.16
N GLU A 389 -7.31 33.35 -0.60
CA GLU A 389 -6.54 32.74 -1.70
C GLU A 389 -5.50 31.74 -1.20
N ALA A 390 -4.77 32.03 -0.10
CA ALA A 390 -3.84 31.07 0.50
C ALA A 390 -4.57 29.83 1.06
N LEU A 391 -5.74 30.02 1.69
CA LEU A 391 -6.56 28.92 2.18
C LEU A 391 -7.13 28.05 1.04
N LYS A 392 -7.49 28.64 -0.11
CA LYS A 392 -7.88 27.90 -1.33
C LYS A 392 -6.72 27.03 -1.84
N VAL A 393 -5.51 27.57 -1.88
CA VAL A 393 -4.32 26.81 -2.25
C VAL A 393 -4.11 25.63 -1.31
N GLN A 394 -4.20 25.87 0.01
CA GLN A 394 -4.08 24.82 1.02
C GLN A 394 -5.17 23.74 0.86
N ALA A 395 -6.42 24.14 0.58
CA ALA A 395 -7.53 23.21 0.36
C ALA A 395 -7.28 22.31 -0.85
N ILE A 396 -6.84 22.86 -1.97
CA ILE A 396 -6.52 22.09 -3.18
C ILE A 396 -5.33 21.18 -2.94
N ALA A 397 -4.24 21.68 -2.35
CA ALA A 397 -3.06 20.88 -2.05
C ALA A 397 -3.38 19.72 -1.08
N ALA A 398 -4.14 19.99 -0.01
CA ALA A 398 -4.54 18.98 0.96
C ALA A 398 -5.49 17.94 0.34
N ARG A 399 -6.42 18.35 -0.51
CA ARG A 399 -7.32 17.43 -1.25
C ARG A 399 -6.53 16.53 -2.18
N THR A 400 -5.62 17.10 -2.95
CA THR A 400 -4.74 16.34 -3.87
C THR A 400 -3.90 15.33 -3.11
N TYR A 401 -3.29 15.75 -2.00
CA TYR A 401 -2.50 14.86 -1.14
C TYR A 401 -3.34 13.71 -0.57
N ALA A 402 -4.58 13.99 -0.12
CA ALA A 402 -5.50 12.97 0.38
C ALA A 402 -5.86 11.97 -0.72
N VAL A 403 -6.23 12.43 -1.92
CA VAL A 403 -6.52 11.57 -3.09
C VAL A 403 -5.31 10.73 -3.48
N ALA A 404 -4.12 11.34 -3.59
CA ALA A 404 -2.88 10.62 -3.86
C ALA A 404 -2.55 9.58 -2.77
N SER A 405 -2.88 9.87 -1.51
CA SER A 405 -2.69 8.91 -0.40
C SER A 405 -3.65 7.73 -0.46
N VAL A 406 -4.91 7.94 -0.90
CA VAL A 406 -5.84 6.86 -1.20
C VAL A 406 -5.26 5.94 -2.27
N LEU A 407 -4.77 6.50 -3.38
CA LEU A 407 -4.21 5.72 -4.50
C LEU A 407 -2.91 4.99 -4.14
N ARG A 408 -2.12 5.49 -3.18
CA ARG A 408 -0.95 4.76 -2.64
C ARG A 408 -1.34 3.53 -1.81
N ASN A 409 -2.52 3.54 -1.21
CA ASN A 409 -3.13 2.42 -0.49
C ASN A 409 -2.27 1.79 0.62
N SER A 410 -1.41 2.57 1.26
CA SER A 410 -0.42 2.07 2.23
C SER A 410 -1.02 1.53 3.54
N LEU A 411 -2.27 1.90 3.85
CA LEU A 411 -2.99 1.47 5.05
C LEU A 411 -4.14 0.49 4.75
N GLN A 412 -4.15 -0.14 3.58
CA GLN A 412 -5.17 -1.10 3.12
C GLN A 412 -5.50 -2.17 4.17
N LYS A 413 -4.48 -2.74 4.81
CA LYS A 413 -4.64 -3.78 5.82
C LYS A 413 -5.42 -3.34 7.07
N TYR A 414 -5.48 -2.04 7.36
CA TYR A 414 -6.26 -1.48 8.46
C TYR A 414 -7.63 -0.98 8.01
N GLY A 415 -7.90 -1.01 6.70
CA GLY A 415 -9.11 -0.47 6.11
C GLY A 415 -9.12 1.06 6.06
N ALA A 416 -7.97 1.69 6.08
CA ALA A 416 -7.82 3.14 6.11
C ALA A 416 -7.05 3.66 4.89
N HIS A 417 -7.22 4.95 4.60
CA HIS A 417 -6.51 5.67 3.55
C HIS A 417 -5.33 6.47 4.11
N VAL A 418 -5.54 7.11 5.25
CA VAL A 418 -4.58 7.97 5.96
C VAL A 418 -4.72 7.76 7.47
N ASP A 419 -3.72 8.17 8.24
CA ASP A 419 -3.88 8.41 9.67
C ASP A 419 -3.98 9.92 9.97
N ASP A 420 -4.30 10.28 11.22
CA ASP A 420 -4.53 11.65 11.65
C ASP A 420 -3.26 12.42 12.06
N SER A 421 -2.06 11.85 11.86
CA SER A 421 -0.79 12.42 12.28
C SER A 421 -0.03 13.13 11.16
N VAL A 422 1.07 13.79 11.51
CA VAL A 422 2.02 14.44 10.57
C VAL A 422 2.69 13.47 9.57
N ALA A 423 2.52 12.16 9.72
CA ALA A 423 2.97 11.19 8.70
C ALA A 423 2.16 11.31 7.41
N PHE A 424 0.93 11.83 7.50
CA PHE A 424 0.04 12.15 6.39
C PHE A 424 -0.29 13.64 6.38
N GLN A 425 -1.43 14.04 6.99
CA GLN A 425 -1.86 15.41 7.18
C GLN A 425 -2.41 15.60 8.58
N VAL A 426 -2.14 16.73 9.20
CA VAL A 426 -2.60 17.01 10.57
C VAL A 426 -4.12 17.10 10.59
N TYR A 427 -4.76 16.05 11.10
CA TYR A 427 -6.22 16.00 11.32
C TYR A 427 -6.52 16.14 12.81
N ASN A 428 -6.12 17.29 13.38
CA ASN A 428 -6.42 17.62 14.77
C ASN A 428 -7.93 17.80 15.03
N ASN A 429 -8.68 17.98 13.95
CA ASN A 429 -10.12 18.25 13.99
C ASN A 429 -10.46 19.45 14.89
N VAL A 430 -9.68 20.53 14.69
CA VAL A 430 -9.97 21.82 15.31
C VAL A 430 -11.39 22.30 14.94
N PRO A 431 -11.99 23.18 15.75
CA PRO A 431 -13.28 23.78 15.40
C PRO A 431 -13.27 24.36 14.00
N GLU A 432 -14.30 24.03 13.24
CA GLU A 432 -14.48 24.53 11.88
C GLU A 432 -14.69 26.04 11.87
N ASP A 433 -14.17 26.71 10.84
CA ASP A 433 -14.29 28.15 10.64
C ASP A 433 -14.95 28.49 9.29
N ALA A 434 -15.75 29.54 9.27
CA ALA A 434 -16.48 29.93 8.07
C ALA A 434 -15.57 30.25 6.88
N LEU A 435 -14.39 30.86 7.11
CA LEU A 435 -13.45 31.21 6.04
C LEU A 435 -12.76 29.95 5.49
N GLY A 436 -12.39 29.02 6.38
CA GLY A 436 -11.87 27.70 5.98
C GLY A 436 -12.87 26.91 5.15
N ILE A 437 -14.14 26.84 5.60
CA ILE A 437 -15.21 26.20 4.84
C ILE A 437 -15.40 26.89 3.48
N ALA A 438 -15.42 28.23 3.42
CA ALA A 438 -15.58 28.97 2.17
C ALA A 438 -14.44 28.70 1.18
N ALA A 439 -13.19 28.55 1.65
CA ALA A 439 -12.04 28.19 0.82
C ALA A 439 -12.18 26.78 0.21
N VAL A 440 -12.60 25.79 1.02
CA VAL A 440 -12.84 24.41 0.58
C VAL A 440 -13.97 24.33 -0.44
N GLU A 441 -15.12 24.99 -0.14
CA GLU A 441 -16.29 24.99 -1.04
C GLU A 441 -16.00 25.69 -2.37
N ALA A 442 -15.28 26.82 -2.35
CA ALA A 442 -14.89 27.54 -3.58
C ALA A 442 -13.92 26.75 -4.47
N THR A 443 -13.33 25.69 -3.96
CA THR A 443 -12.38 24.83 -4.65
C THR A 443 -12.79 23.35 -4.66
N ARG A 444 -14.09 23.09 -4.45
CA ARG A 444 -14.66 21.74 -4.37
C ARG A 444 -14.22 20.90 -5.56
N GLU A 445 -13.78 19.66 -5.29
CA GLU A 445 -13.33 18.68 -6.28
C GLU A 445 -12.09 19.07 -7.10
N LEU A 446 -11.50 20.26 -6.90
CA LEU A 446 -10.28 20.64 -7.60
C LEU A 446 -9.06 19.98 -6.96
N ILE A 447 -8.25 19.32 -7.80
CA ILE A 447 -6.95 18.75 -7.46
C ILE A 447 -5.87 19.23 -8.42
N VAL A 448 -4.63 19.10 -7.99
CA VAL A 448 -3.45 19.29 -8.85
C VAL A 448 -3.12 17.97 -9.52
N LYS A 449 -2.96 17.99 -10.86
CA LYS A 449 -2.55 16.82 -11.65
C LYS A 449 -1.23 17.07 -12.38
N TYR A 450 -0.46 16.02 -12.52
CA TYR A 450 0.72 15.95 -13.37
C TYR A 450 0.62 14.70 -14.25
N ASP A 451 0.74 14.86 -15.58
CA ASP A 451 0.52 13.76 -16.55
C ASP A 451 -0.79 13.00 -16.33
N GLY A 452 -1.88 13.73 -16.03
CA GLY A 452 -3.21 13.18 -15.82
C GLY A 452 -3.44 12.49 -14.46
N ALA A 453 -2.39 12.26 -13.66
CA ALA A 453 -2.48 11.66 -12.32
C ALA A 453 -2.44 12.72 -11.20
N PRO A 454 -3.06 12.48 -10.03
CA PRO A 454 -2.92 13.37 -8.88
C PRO A 454 -1.46 13.56 -8.49
N ALA A 455 -1.03 14.83 -8.37
CA ALA A 455 0.34 15.19 -8.00
C ALA A 455 0.62 14.95 -6.51
N ASP A 456 1.86 14.69 -6.14
CA ASP A 456 2.29 14.67 -4.74
C ASP A 456 2.50 16.11 -4.24
N THR A 457 1.42 16.75 -3.80
CA THR A 457 1.39 18.17 -3.41
C THR A 457 1.94 18.37 -2.00
N ARG A 458 3.26 18.25 -1.84
CA ARG A 458 3.95 18.53 -0.57
C ARG A 458 3.88 20.01 -0.20
N PHE A 459 3.72 20.29 1.08
CA PHE A 459 3.75 21.65 1.63
C PHE A 459 4.43 21.68 2.99
N PHE A 460 4.90 22.84 3.39
CA PHE A 460 5.62 23.07 4.64
C PHE A 460 5.43 24.51 5.11
N SER A 461 5.78 24.79 6.35
CA SER A 461 5.47 26.08 7.00
C SER A 461 6.11 27.28 6.30
N THR A 462 7.44 27.36 6.22
CA THR A 462 8.16 28.57 5.80
C THR A 462 9.40 28.20 5.01
N SER A 463 9.59 28.81 3.82
CA SER A 463 10.84 28.66 3.09
C SER A 463 11.94 29.56 3.62
N ALA A 464 13.19 29.16 3.39
CA ALA A 464 14.34 30.01 3.65
C ALA A 464 14.55 31.13 2.59
N GLY A 465 13.59 31.32 1.68
CA GLY A 465 13.72 32.13 0.47
C GLY A 465 14.04 31.31 -0.78
N VAL A 466 14.10 29.99 -0.63
CA VAL A 466 14.31 28.98 -1.65
C VAL A 466 13.71 27.67 -1.18
N THR A 467 13.23 26.83 -2.12
CA THR A 467 12.74 25.47 -1.84
C THR A 467 13.82 24.40 -2.10
N ALA A 468 13.60 23.17 -1.63
CA ALA A 468 14.40 22.00 -1.98
C ALA A 468 13.74 21.16 -3.08
N ALA A 469 14.53 20.37 -3.79
CA ALA A 469 14.00 19.31 -4.65
C ALA A 469 13.64 18.06 -3.84
N ALA A 470 12.61 17.32 -4.29
CA ALA A 470 12.11 16.14 -3.59
C ALA A 470 13.18 15.07 -3.39
N GLU A 471 13.96 14.78 -4.43
CA GLU A 471 15.03 13.79 -4.41
C GLU A 471 16.16 14.14 -3.43
N GLU A 472 16.30 15.39 -3.09
CA GLU A 472 17.33 15.90 -2.15
C GLU A 472 16.87 15.83 -0.67
N VAL A 473 15.59 15.48 -0.43
CA VAL A 473 15.00 15.35 0.91
C VAL A 473 14.65 13.91 1.21
N TRP A 474 14.08 13.18 0.25
CA TRP A 474 13.66 11.80 0.43
C TRP A 474 14.52 10.83 -0.38
N HIS A 475 14.65 9.62 0.10
CA HIS A 475 15.23 8.50 -0.65
C HIS A 475 14.17 7.84 -1.52
N ASP A 476 14.61 7.06 -2.46
CA ASP A 476 13.75 6.17 -3.22
C ASP A 476 13.37 4.96 -2.35
N ASP A 477 12.08 4.78 -2.08
CA ASP A 477 11.57 3.71 -1.21
C ASP A 477 11.77 2.31 -1.83
N GLU A 478 11.84 2.19 -3.16
CA GLU A 478 12.03 0.92 -3.86
C GLU A 478 13.49 0.46 -3.84
N THR A 479 14.42 1.39 -4.05
CA THR A 479 15.85 1.07 -4.17
C THR A 479 16.64 1.36 -2.90
N GLY A 480 16.09 2.16 -1.98
CA GLY A 480 16.78 2.68 -0.81
C GLY A 480 17.83 3.75 -1.11
N ASN A 481 17.98 4.18 -2.36
CA ASN A 481 19.01 5.14 -2.77
C ASN A 481 18.70 6.57 -2.31
N PHE A 482 19.75 7.31 -1.94
CA PHE A 482 19.70 8.73 -1.65
C PHE A 482 20.83 9.48 -2.39
N PRO A 483 20.52 10.53 -3.14
CA PRO A 483 19.21 11.14 -3.43
C PRO A 483 18.18 10.17 -4.05
N GLY A 484 16.88 10.47 -3.86
CA GLY A 484 15.78 9.67 -4.37
C GLY A 484 15.45 9.90 -5.85
N LYS A 485 14.23 9.54 -6.24
CA LYS A 485 13.71 9.80 -7.60
C LYS A 485 13.39 11.28 -7.77
N THR A 486 13.75 11.83 -8.92
CA THR A 486 13.37 13.19 -9.32
C THR A 486 11.88 13.28 -9.57
N VAL A 487 11.24 14.26 -8.96
CA VAL A 487 9.84 14.64 -9.21
C VAL A 487 9.84 16.01 -9.89
N PRO A 488 9.54 16.10 -11.20
CA PRO A 488 9.78 17.31 -12.02
C PRO A 488 9.17 18.58 -11.46
N TYR A 489 7.96 18.48 -10.89
CA TYR A 489 7.23 19.62 -10.32
C TYR A 489 7.58 19.90 -8.85
N LEU A 490 8.36 19.06 -8.17
CA LEU A 490 8.88 19.30 -6.81
C LEU A 490 10.37 19.65 -6.87
N SER A 491 10.68 20.69 -7.64
CA SER A 491 12.04 21.17 -7.91
C SER A 491 12.41 22.37 -7.05
N VAL A 492 13.68 22.71 -7.06
CA VAL A 492 14.17 23.95 -6.41
C VAL A 492 13.58 25.19 -7.06
N ARG A 493 13.04 26.10 -6.25
CA ARG A 493 12.42 27.37 -6.67
C ARG A 493 12.88 28.50 -5.78
N SER A 494 13.37 29.58 -6.40
CA SER A 494 13.60 30.84 -5.69
C SER A 494 12.26 31.41 -5.21
N GLN A 495 12.23 31.84 -3.97
CA GLN A 495 11.10 32.52 -3.33
C GLN A 495 11.39 34.01 -3.15
N LEU A 496 12.45 34.51 -3.78
CA LEU A 496 12.79 35.93 -3.76
C LEU A 496 11.81 36.75 -4.60
N GLN A 497 11.44 37.92 -4.09
CA GLN A 497 10.57 38.87 -4.81
C GLN A 497 11.33 39.59 -5.93
N SER A 498 12.65 39.71 -5.81
CA SER A 498 13.56 40.32 -6.77
C SER A 498 15.00 39.88 -6.51
N GLY A 499 15.86 40.01 -7.52
CA GLY A 499 17.26 39.62 -7.44
C GLY A 499 17.51 38.15 -7.79
N MET A 500 18.80 37.78 -7.82
CA MET A 500 19.23 36.41 -8.11
C MET A 500 19.64 35.72 -6.80
N LEU A 501 19.32 34.46 -6.67
CA LEU A 501 19.78 33.63 -5.59
C LEU A 501 21.31 33.46 -5.69
N PRO A 502 22.07 33.69 -4.60
CA PRO A 502 23.49 33.31 -4.55
C PRO A 502 23.70 31.83 -4.84
N ASP A 503 24.92 31.45 -5.13
CA ASP A 503 25.26 30.01 -5.26
C ASP A 503 25.24 29.32 -3.87
N VAL A 504 24.03 28.94 -3.44
CA VAL A 504 23.77 28.34 -2.13
C VAL A 504 24.23 26.87 -2.02
N GLU A 505 24.70 26.26 -3.10
CA GLU A 505 25.36 24.95 -3.05
C GLU A 505 26.76 25.05 -2.42
N THR A 506 27.38 26.24 -2.48
CA THR A 506 28.64 26.51 -1.81
C THR A 506 28.44 27.01 -0.38
N GLU A 507 29.37 26.67 0.53
CA GLU A 507 29.34 27.18 1.91
C GLU A 507 29.36 28.73 1.97
N LYS A 508 30.12 29.37 1.08
CA LYS A 508 30.19 30.82 1.00
C LYS A 508 28.83 31.43 0.63
N GLY A 509 28.20 30.95 -0.44
CA GLY A 509 26.89 31.47 -0.88
C GLY A 509 25.77 31.12 0.09
N ALA A 510 25.79 29.91 0.69
CA ALA A 510 24.88 29.53 1.75
C ALA A 510 25.02 30.43 2.99
N HIS A 511 26.26 30.75 3.41
CA HIS A 511 26.51 31.64 4.52
C HIS A 511 25.97 33.05 4.21
N GLU A 512 26.33 33.64 3.07
CA GLU A 512 25.82 34.93 2.62
C GLU A 512 24.28 35.00 2.65
N PHE A 513 23.64 33.94 2.17
CA PHE A 513 22.18 33.91 2.02
C PHE A 513 21.45 33.68 3.36
N PHE A 514 21.83 32.66 4.12
CA PHE A 514 21.07 32.24 5.31
C PHE A 514 21.35 33.09 6.56
N THR A 515 22.46 33.83 6.62
CA THR A 515 22.77 34.72 7.75
C THR A 515 22.19 36.13 7.58
N SER A 516 21.83 36.54 6.36
CA SER A 516 21.31 37.88 6.08
C SER A 516 19.78 37.92 6.08
N ALA A 517 19.22 38.90 6.78
CA ALA A 517 17.79 39.22 6.74
C ALA A 517 17.42 40.21 5.61
N ALA A 518 18.39 40.70 4.83
CA ALA A 518 18.18 41.69 3.79
C ALA A 518 17.48 41.15 2.54
N TRP A 519 17.42 39.86 2.34
CA TRP A 519 16.76 39.20 1.21
C TRP A 519 15.24 39.31 1.31
N LEU A 520 14.61 39.97 0.35
CA LEU A 520 13.16 40.09 0.28
C LEU A 520 12.57 38.83 -0.38
N SER A 521 11.84 38.07 0.38
CA SER A 521 11.14 36.86 -0.05
C SER A 521 9.65 36.98 0.20
N TYR A 522 8.85 36.14 -0.48
CA TYR A 522 7.43 35.98 -0.17
C TYR A 522 7.20 35.46 1.27
N ASP A 523 8.21 34.84 1.87
CA ASP A 523 8.18 34.31 3.23
C ASP A 523 8.70 35.30 4.30
N SER A 524 9.14 36.52 3.92
CA SER A 524 9.84 37.44 4.83
C SER A 524 9.03 37.86 6.06
N SER A 525 7.70 37.79 6.01
CA SER A 525 6.81 38.08 7.15
C SER A 525 6.74 36.93 8.17
N SER A 526 7.31 35.77 7.88
CA SER A 526 7.35 34.65 8.82
C SER A 526 8.41 34.87 9.90
N PRO A 527 8.09 34.63 11.19
CA PRO A 527 9.10 34.60 12.24
C PRO A 527 10.21 33.58 11.97
N TRP A 528 9.93 32.52 11.21
CA TRP A 528 10.88 31.47 10.87
C TRP A 528 11.69 31.77 9.59
N PHE A 529 11.48 32.92 8.93
CA PHE A 529 12.24 33.25 7.72
C PHE A 529 13.75 33.25 7.97
N ARG A 530 14.18 33.74 9.15
CA ARG A 530 15.55 33.61 9.66
C ARG A 530 15.52 33.21 11.14
N TRP A 531 16.47 32.40 11.51
CA TRP A 531 16.64 31.97 12.89
C TRP A 531 18.11 31.67 13.19
N GLN A 532 18.48 31.77 14.46
CA GLN A 532 19.78 31.41 14.93
C GLN A 532 19.72 30.79 16.33
N LEU A 533 20.67 29.92 16.62
CA LEU A 533 20.88 29.33 17.91
C LEU A 533 22.37 29.12 18.18
N THR A 534 22.74 29.00 19.43
CA THR A 534 24.10 28.65 19.84
C THR A 534 24.03 27.53 20.86
N MET A 535 24.76 26.45 20.62
CA MET A 535 24.96 25.37 21.57
C MET A 535 26.41 25.39 22.05
N LYS A 536 26.61 25.41 23.36
CA LYS A 536 27.92 25.14 23.92
C LYS A 536 28.36 23.75 23.55
N ARG A 537 29.68 23.50 23.47
CA ARG A 537 30.21 22.17 23.15
C ARG A 537 29.55 21.07 23.97
N ALA A 538 29.50 21.19 25.29
CA ALA A 538 28.90 20.17 26.15
C ALA A 538 27.40 19.95 25.90
N GLU A 539 26.65 21.00 25.54
CA GLU A 539 25.23 20.88 25.16
C GLU A 539 25.07 20.09 23.86
N LEU A 540 25.90 20.39 22.84
CA LEU A 540 25.86 19.67 21.56
C LEU A 540 26.33 18.22 21.73
N GLU A 541 27.38 17.96 22.47
CA GLU A 541 27.84 16.60 22.81
C GLU A 541 26.74 15.78 23.49
N ALA A 542 26.01 16.37 24.44
CA ALA A 542 24.88 15.69 25.11
C ALA A 542 23.72 15.40 24.13
N VAL A 543 23.40 16.33 23.21
CA VAL A 543 22.40 16.12 22.15
C VAL A 543 22.84 14.99 21.22
N LEU A 544 24.10 15.00 20.77
CA LEU A 544 24.63 13.98 19.85
C LEU A 544 24.70 12.59 20.48
N THR A 545 25.06 12.52 21.77
CA THR A 545 25.09 11.26 22.51
C THR A 545 23.75 10.56 22.53
N ARG A 546 22.65 11.31 22.60
CA ARG A 546 21.30 10.76 22.54
C ARG A 546 20.81 10.55 21.11
N SER A 547 20.99 11.53 20.24
CA SER A 547 20.33 11.56 18.93
C SER A 547 20.97 10.63 17.90
N LEU A 548 22.28 10.42 17.91
CA LEU A 548 22.96 9.55 16.96
C LEU A 548 22.52 8.07 17.06
N PRO A 549 22.50 7.43 18.26
CA PRO A 549 21.99 6.07 18.41
C PRO A 549 20.51 5.96 18.01
N GLU A 550 19.66 6.89 18.46
CA GLU A 550 18.24 6.93 18.13
C GLU A 550 18.01 7.01 16.60
N ARG A 551 18.81 7.82 15.89
CA ARG A 551 18.69 7.94 14.43
C ARG A 551 19.22 6.72 13.68
N TRP A 552 20.32 6.14 14.14
CA TRP A 552 20.84 4.91 13.56
C TRP A 552 19.83 3.76 13.71
N GLN A 553 19.23 3.57 14.90
CA GLN A 553 18.21 2.55 15.11
C GLN A 553 17.02 2.70 14.14
N ALA A 554 16.62 3.95 13.88
CA ALA A 554 15.49 4.21 12.98
C ALA A 554 15.85 4.11 11.50
N GLN A 555 17.05 4.52 11.08
CA GLN A 555 17.51 4.53 9.68
C GLN A 555 19.02 4.24 9.57
N PRO A 556 19.45 2.99 9.80
CA PRO A 556 20.88 2.65 9.89
C PRO A 556 21.66 2.93 8.61
N GLN A 557 21.01 2.90 7.44
CA GLN A 557 21.63 3.15 6.15
C GLN A 557 22.02 4.62 5.91
N PHE A 558 21.52 5.55 6.73
CA PHE A 558 21.78 6.98 6.58
C PHE A 558 22.56 7.62 7.73
N VAL A 559 22.91 6.83 8.75
CA VAL A 559 23.78 7.26 9.88
C VAL A 559 24.97 6.32 9.92
N LEU A 560 26.09 6.80 9.42
CA LEU A 560 27.27 5.97 9.13
C LEU A 560 28.41 6.27 10.09
N THR A 561 29.14 5.26 10.47
CA THR A 561 30.37 5.35 11.27
C THR A 561 31.58 5.23 10.37
N LYS A 562 32.63 6.05 10.60
CA LYS A 562 33.90 5.94 9.90
C LYS A 562 34.69 4.77 10.45
N GLU A 563 35.06 3.83 9.58
CA GLU A 563 36.01 2.75 9.81
C GLU A 563 37.12 2.85 8.78
N GLU A 564 38.34 3.08 9.25
CA GLU A 564 39.49 3.39 8.39
C GLU A 564 39.18 4.56 7.45
N ASP A 565 39.15 4.31 6.13
CA ASP A 565 38.85 5.32 5.10
C ASP A 565 37.40 5.24 4.55
N LYS A 566 36.53 4.39 5.14
CA LYS A 566 35.16 4.18 4.68
C LYS A 566 34.13 4.54 5.73
N PHE A 567 32.94 4.87 5.26
CA PHE A 567 31.77 5.07 6.11
C PHE A 567 30.81 3.88 5.96
N VAL A 568 30.54 3.20 7.05
CA VAL A 568 29.71 1.98 7.09
C VAL A 568 28.56 2.15 8.08
N SER A 569 27.46 1.43 7.84
CA SER A 569 26.38 1.32 8.81
C SER A 569 26.80 0.36 9.91
N LYS A 570 26.95 0.86 11.12
CA LYS A 570 27.35 0.09 12.31
C LYS A 570 26.63 0.65 13.52
N GLU A 571 26.29 -0.23 14.46
CA GLU A 571 25.68 0.16 15.73
C GLU A 571 26.49 1.24 16.43
N ILE A 572 25.80 2.30 16.84
CA ILE A 572 26.40 3.47 17.46
C ILE A 572 26.40 3.27 18.97
N PRO A 573 27.58 3.40 19.63
CA PRO A 573 27.70 3.23 21.07
C PRO A 573 26.97 4.33 21.86
N SER A 574 26.74 4.10 23.15
CA SER A 574 26.03 5.04 24.04
C SER A 574 26.78 6.37 24.28
N ASP A 575 28.09 6.39 24.07
CA ASP A 575 28.91 7.62 24.07
C ASP A 575 29.72 7.69 22.79
N PRO A 576 29.07 8.12 21.68
CA PRO A 576 29.64 8.02 20.35
C PRO A 576 30.74 9.03 20.05
N VAL A 577 30.60 10.26 20.53
CA VAL A 577 31.43 11.37 20.08
C VAL A 577 32.61 11.61 21.03
N GLY A 578 32.43 11.40 22.35
CA GLY A 578 33.40 11.87 23.35
C GLY A 578 33.50 13.40 23.30
N THR A 579 34.71 13.95 23.13
CA THR A 579 34.90 15.38 22.88
C THR A 579 34.69 15.70 21.42
N LEU A 580 33.83 16.67 21.12
CA LEU A 580 33.57 17.15 19.75
C LEU A 580 34.78 17.93 19.22
N LEU A 581 35.34 17.51 18.13
CA LEU A 581 36.51 18.09 17.45
C LEU A 581 36.13 18.97 16.27
N ASP A 582 35.09 18.54 15.49
CA ASP A 582 34.64 19.27 14.34
C ASP A 582 33.20 18.91 13.93
N LEU A 583 32.57 19.81 13.16
CA LEU A 583 31.24 19.61 12.54
C LEU A 583 31.27 20.22 11.13
N ASN A 584 31.24 19.39 10.11
CA ASN A 584 31.44 19.77 8.72
C ASN A 584 30.22 19.53 7.85
N VAL A 585 29.97 20.43 6.91
CA VAL A 585 29.03 20.18 5.83
C VAL A 585 29.77 19.43 4.72
N VAL A 586 29.30 18.24 4.39
CA VAL A 586 29.89 17.40 3.34
C VAL A 586 29.25 17.67 1.99
N ARG A 587 27.90 17.84 1.98
CA ARG A 587 27.16 18.08 0.74
C ARG A 587 25.91 18.89 1.01
N ARG A 588 25.64 19.85 0.09
CA ARG A 588 24.39 20.62 0.01
C ARG A 588 23.60 20.25 -1.23
N GLY A 589 22.29 20.45 -1.19
CA GLY A 589 21.41 20.41 -2.32
C GLY A 589 21.39 21.74 -3.08
N ARG A 590 20.79 21.71 -4.26
CA ARG A 590 20.64 22.89 -5.16
C ARG A 590 19.91 24.07 -4.50
N GLY A 591 19.05 23.82 -3.51
CA GLY A 591 18.40 24.83 -2.68
C GLY A 591 19.25 25.30 -1.49
N GLY A 592 20.43 24.74 -1.30
CA GLY A 592 21.32 25.03 -0.16
C GLY A 592 21.00 24.22 1.10
N ASN A 593 20.01 23.32 1.05
CA ASN A 593 19.67 22.42 2.15
C ASN A 593 20.81 21.40 2.39
N LEU A 594 21.04 21.06 3.65
CA LEU A 594 22.03 20.05 4.03
C LEU A 594 21.59 18.66 3.59
N LEU A 595 22.41 17.97 2.78
CA LEU A 595 22.21 16.59 2.37
C LEU A 595 23.04 15.61 3.22
N GLU A 596 24.24 16.02 3.60
CA GLU A 596 25.18 15.20 4.39
C GLU A 596 26.06 16.09 5.26
N ILE A 597 26.19 15.72 6.53
CA ILE A 597 27.09 16.35 7.49
C ILE A 597 28.04 15.30 8.07
N GLU A 598 29.22 15.76 8.52
CA GLU A 598 30.22 14.95 9.21
C GLU A 598 30.46 15.50 10.61
N ILE A 599 30.36 14.63 11.61
CA ILE A 599 30.57 14.92 13.03
C ILE A 599 31.84 14.21 13.45
N VAL A 600 32.87 14.98 13.86
CA VAL A 600 34.18 14.45 14.25
C VAL A 600 34.34 14.55 15.77
N GLY A 601 34.53 13.43 16.40
CA GLY A 601 34.79 13.35 17.83
C GLY A 601 36.03 12.51 18.18
N THR A 602 36.45 12.58 19.44
CA THR A 602 37.60 11.78 19.91
C THR A 602 37.34 10.28 19.97
N LYS A 603 36.08 9.88 20.02
CA LYS A 603 35.67 8.47 20.08
C LYS A 603 35.15 7.91 18.76
N GLY A 604 34.76 8.78 17.84
CA GLY A 604 34.25 8.34 16.53
C GLY A 604 33.96 9.52 15.61
N THR A 605 33.91 9.20 14.29
CA THR A 605 33.50 10.11 13.24
C THR A 605 32.25 9.54 12.56
N TYR A 606 31.24 10.37 12.38
CA TYR A 606 29.94 9.95 11.89
C TYR A 606 29.51 10.81 10.71
N ARG A 607 28.83 10.19 9.72
CA ARG A 607 28.12 10.89 8.67
C ARG A 607 26.63 10.70 8.82
N VAL A 608 25.90 11.80 8.78
CA VAL A 608 24.45 11.82 8.82
C VAL A 608 23.92 12.35 7.50
N ARG A 609 23.08 11.56 6.85
CA ARG A 609 22.46 11.85 5.57
C ARG A 609 20.97 12.09 5.71
N LYS A 610 20.40 12.83 4.79
CA LYS A 610 18.98 13.22 4.68
C LYS A 610 18.60 14.33 5.68
N GLU A 611 17.77 15.20 5.17
CA GLU A 611 17.26 16.39 5.83
C GLU A 611 16.72 16.09 7.24
N TYR A 612 15.77 15.17 7.37
CA TYR A 612 15.16 14.85 8.66
C TYR A 612 16.17 14.28 9.67
N ASN A 613 17.07 13.41 9.22
CA ASN A 613 18.09 12.83 10.11
C ASN A 613 19.04 13.91 10.66
N ILE A 614 19.45 14.84 9.79
CA ILE A 614 20.31 15.96 10.18
C ILE A 614 19.60 16.86 11.18
N ARG A 615 18.35 17.26 10.91
CA ARG A 615 17.54 18.08 11.82
C ARG A 615 17.32 17.41 13.17
N PHE A 616 17.08 16.10 13.17
CA PHE A 616 16.90 15.33 14.39
C PHE A 616 18.22 15.21 15.19
N THR A 617 19.32 14.96 14.50
CA THR A 617 20.64 14.80 15.13
C THR A 617 21.11 16.09 15.81
N LEU A 618 20.81 17.25 15.19
CA LEU A 618 21.18 18.58 15.71
C LEU A 618 20.03 19.29 16.43
N ARG A 619 19.00 18.55 16.89
CA ARG A 619 17.80 19.14 17.53
C ARG A 619 18.19 20.02 18.73
N PRO A 620 17.67 21.25 18.84
CA PRO A 620 17.96 22.16 19.92
C PRO A 620 17.09 21.85 21.16
N GLN A 621 17.23 20.62 21.67
CA GLN A 621 16.47 20.11 22.81
C GLN A 621 17.47 19.55 23.86
N SER A 622 17.53 20.16 25.03
CA SER A 622 18.38 19.68 26.14
C SER A 622 17.94 18.27 26.57
N PRO A 623 18.84 17.27 26.57
CA PRO A 623 18.51 15.91 26.96
C PRO A 623 18.15 15.77 28.45
N ASP A 624 18.68 16.65 29.32
CA ASP A 624 18.48 16.61 30.77
C ASP A 624 17.32 17.50 31.24
N GLY A 625 16.77 18.34 30.34
CA GLY A 625 15.71 19.29 30.65
C GLY A 625 16.09 20.43 31.62
N LYS A 626 17.35 20.49 32.08
CA LYS A 626 17.80 21.46 33.08
C LYS A 626 18.16 22.82 32.48
N SER A 627 18.74 22.83 31.29
CA SER A 627 19.06 24.04 30.55
C SER A 627 18.24 24.08 29.25
N ALA A 628 17.74 25.26 28.87
CA ALA A 628 16.99 25.41 27.62
C ALA A 628 17.93 25.89 26.51
N ILE A 629 17.96 25.13 25.39
CA ILE A 629 18.59 25.61 24.17
C ILE A 629 17.59 26.57 23.48
N LEU A 630 18.08 27.78 23.16
CA LEU A 630 17.26 28.89 22.69
C LEU A 630 17.44 29.12 21.20
N ILE A 631 16.33 29.22 20.47
CA ILE A 631 16.32 29.69 19.07
C ILE A 631 15.80 31.12 19.06
N LYS A 632 16.59 32.06 18.55
CA LYS A 632 16.16 33.44 18.27
C LYS A 632 15.65 33.51 16.84
N ARG A 633 14.42 33.99 16.65
CA ARG A 633 13.75 34.12 15.33
C ARG A 633 13.90 35.53 14.78
N SER A 634 13.55 35.73 13.49
CA SER A 634 13.67 37.01 12.79
C SER A 634 12.87 38.15 13.43
N ASP A 635 11.75 37.86 14.08
CA ASP A 635 10.91 38.82 14.81
C ASP A 635 11.44 39.14 16.23
N GLY A 636 12.58 38.60 16.62
CA GLY A 636 13.16 38.75 17.94
C GLY A 636 12.60 37.79 18.99
N SER A 637 11.56 37.03 18.69
CA SER A 637 10.98 36.03 19.60
C SER A 637 11.93 34.84 19.82
N ILE A 638 11.77 34.20 20.99
CA ILE A 638 12.61 33.08 21.41
C ILE A 638 11.78 31.83 21.61
N VAL A 639 12.20 30.75 20.96
CA VAL A 639 11.67 29.41 21.19
C VAL A 639 12.65 28.59 22.01
N ARG A 640 12.13 27.81 22.98
CA ARG A 640 12.94 27.04 23.94
C ARG A 640 12.76 25.53 23.65
N ASN A 641 13.88 24.78 23.65
CA ASN A 641 13.90 23.33 23.54
C ASN A 641 13.04 22.81 22.42
N TYR A 642 13.21 23.34 21.20
CA TYR A 642 12.47 22.93 20.02
C TYR A 642 12.84 21.49 19.65
N SER A 643 11.85 20.67 19.37
CA SER A 643 12.02 19.22 19.26
C SER A 643 12.84 18.76 18.04
N LEU A 644 13.01 19.63 17.06
CA LEU A 644 13.71 19.36 15.80
C LEU A 644 14.42 20.65 15.34
N LEU A 645 15.57 20.58 14.68
CA LEU A 645 16.13 21.78 14.03
C LEU A 645 15.09 22.35 13.04
N PRO A 646 14.84 23.68 13.01
CA PRO A 646 13.70 24.22 12.22
C PRO A 646 13.72 23.82 10.76
N SER A 647 14.89 23.80 10.12
CA SER A 647 15.10 23.36 8.75
C SER A 647 16.54 22.86 8.54
N ALA A 648 16.80 22.27 7.38
CA ALA A 648 18.16 21.93 6.94
C ALA A 648 18.81 23.06 6.10
N PHE A 649 18.17 24.21 5.97
CA PHE A 649 18.72 25.39 5.28
C PHE A 649 19.50 26.25 6.28
N CYS A 650 20.70 25.82 6.64
CA CYS A 650 21.51 26.47 7.65
C CYS A 650 23.01 26.32 7.41
N VAL A 651 23.78 27.11 8.13
CA VAL A 651 25.24 27.11 8.17
C VAL A 651 25.72 26.98 9.60
N PHE A 652 26.97 26.52 9.77
CA PHE A 652 27.64 26.35 11.07
C PHE A 652 28.78 27.35 11.21
N GLU A 653 28.85 28.03 12.35
CA GLU A 653 30.01 28.80 12.78
C GLU A 653 30.58 28.18 14.06
N ILE A 654 31.80 27.66 13.98
CA ILE A 654 32.46 26.99 15.07
C ILE A 654 33.33 28.02 15.83
N LYS A 655 32.95 28.31 17.07
CA LYS A 655 33.74 29.16 17.96
C LYS A 655 34.73 28.27 18.70
N ARG A 656 36.04 28.64 18.59
CA ARG A 656 37.12 27.91 19.23
C ARG A 656 37.84 28.78 20.28
N ALA A 657 38.27 28.17 21.37
CA ALA A 657 39.18 28.79 22.34
C ALA A 657 40.59 28.91 21.74
N ASP A 658 41.45 29.66 22.43
CA ASP A 658 42.87 29.78 22.10
C ASP A 658 43.59 28.44 22.06
N SER A 659 43.10 27.45 22.80
CA SER A 659 43.57 26.07 22.79
C SER A 659 43.22 25.29 21.52
N GLY A 660 42.40 25.87 20.58
CA GLY A 660 41.85 25.23 19.40
C GLY A 660 40.61 24.36 19.68
N GLN A 661 40.23 24.15 20.92
CA GLN A 661 39.04 23.37 21.28
C GLN A 661 37.76 24.15 20.94
N ILE A 662 36.70 23.42 20.54
CA ILE A 662 35.38 24.01 20.32
C ILE A 662 34.82 24.51 21.65
N GLU A 663 34.44 25.78 21.74
CA GLU A 663 33.67 26.33 22.86
C GLU A 663 32.17 26.23 22.60
N ALA A 664 31.75 26.57 21.38
CA ALA A 664 30.35 26.57 20.97
C ALA A 664 30.22 26.40 19.44
N VAL A 665 29.07 25.93 19.02
CA VAL A 665 28.65 25.92 17.61
C VAL A 665 27.43 26.83 17.49
N GLN A 666 27.55 27.86 16.68
CA GLN A 666 26.42 28.68 16.26
C GLN A 666 25.84 28.13 14.98
N ILE A 667 24.53 27.95 14.96
CA ILE A 667 23.78 27.50 13.77
C ILE A 667 22.85 28.64 13.37
N ALA A 668 23.03 29.16 12.15
CA ALA A 668 22.18 30.20 11.58
C ALA A 668 21.48 29.66 10.32
N GLY A 669 20.21 29.94 10.16
CA GLY A 669 19.45 29.38 9.06
C GLY A 669 18.15 30.12 8.76
N GLY A 670 17.36 29.54 7.84
CA GLY A 670 16.06 30.06 7.47
C GLY A 670 15.06 28.96 7.20
N GLY A 671 13.78 29.31 7.31
CA GLY A 671 12.66 28.40 7.05
C GLY A 671 12.32 27.47 8.20
N ASN A 672 11.17 26.81 8.06
CA ASN A 672 10.68 25.79 8.99
C ASN A 672 9.93 24.70 8.21
N GLY A 673 10.41 23.46 8.28
CA GLY A 673 9.90 22.30 7.57
C GLY A 673 10.93 21.69 6.63
N HIS A 674 10.47 20.75 5.78
CA HIS A 674 11.34 20.00 4.86
C HIS A 674 11.78 20.79 3.61
N GLY A 675 11.10 21.86 3.28
CA GLY A 675 11.48 22.75 2.17
C GLY A 675 10.99 22.36 0.79
N VAL A 676 10.26 21.27 0.60
CA VAL A 676 9.82 20.77 -0.72
C VAL A 676 8.38 21.19 -1.03
N GLY A 677 8.14 21.67 -2.24
CA GLY A 677 6.80 22.07 -2.70
C GLY A 677 6.37 23.42 -2.14
N MET A 678 5.13 23.53 -1.65
CA MET A 678 4.54 24.82 -1.28
C MET A 678 4.95 25.28 0.13
N SER A 679 5.49 26.51 0.22
CA SER A 679 5.59 27.21 1.49
C SER A 679 4.26 27.88 1.84
N GLN A 680 3.73 27.60 3.03
CA GLN A 680 2.48 28.20 3.50
C GLN A 680 2.60 29.73 3.69
N TRP A 681 3.70 30.18 4.28
CA TRP A 681 3.99 31.63 4.41
C TRP A 681 4.27 32.28 3.05
N GLY A 682 4.93 31.58 2.14
CA GLY A 682 5.14 32.06 0.78
C GLY A 682 3.82 32.16 -0.02
N ALA A 683 2.90 31.20 0.13
CA ALA A 683 1.56 31.27 -0.45
C ALA A 683 0.78 32.48 0.08
N ARG A 684 0.87 32.78 1.39
CA ARG A 684 0.35 34.02 1.97
C ARG A 684 0.97 35.25 1.32
N GLY A 685 2.30 35.33 1.23
CA GLY A 685 2.99 36.49 0.67
C GLY A 685 2.67 36.72 -0.80
N LEU A 686 2.47 35.66 -1.59
CA LEU A 686 1.98 35.78 -2.97
C LEU A 686 0.53 36.26 -3.01
N ALA A 687 -0.36 35.75 -2.16
CA ALA A 687 -1.76 36.18 -2.07
C ALA A 687 -1.87 37.66 -1.66
N GLU A 688 -1.07 38.14 -0.71
CA GLU A 688 -1.00 39.52 -0.28
C GLU A 688 -0.53 40.49 -1.44
N LYS A 689 0.17 39.93 -2.42
CA LYS A 689 0.54 40.65 -3.65
C LYS A 689 -0.49 40.54 -4.79
N GLY A 690 -1.64 39.95 -4.52
CA GLY A 690 -2.75 39.83 -5.47
C GLY A 690 -2.71 38.59 -6.36
N ALA A 691 -1.81 37.61 -6.10
CA ALA A 691 -1.81 36.35 -6.84
C ALA A 691 -3.04 35.51 -6.49
N THR A 692 -3.69 34.95 -7.51
CA THR A 692 -4.80 34.02 -7.37
C THR A 692 -4.29 32.63 -6.92
N TYR A 693 -5.17 31.80 -6.33
CA TYR A 693 -4.81 30.44 -5.95
C TYR A 693 -4.22 29.61 -7.09
N ARG A 694 -4.68 29.83 -8.36
CA ARG A 694 -4.12 29.13 -9.53
C ARG A 694 -2.68 29.55 -9.82
N GLN A 695 -2.39 30.84 -9.77
CA GLN A 695 -1.03 31.36 -9.95
C GLN A 695 -0.09 30.89 -8.83
N ILE A 696 -0.58 30.81 -7.60
CA ILE A 696 0.21 30.31 -6.47
C ILE A 696 0.52 28.80 -6.63
N LEU A 697 -0.46 27.98 -7.05
CA LEU A 697 -0.24 26.56 -7.33
C LEU A 697 0.75 26.34 -8.48
N GLU A 698 0.63 27.09 -9.57
CA GLU A 698 1.57 27.05 -10.69
C GLU A 698 2.99 27.46 -10.29
N HIS A 699 3.11 28.45 -9.39
CA HIS A 699 4.41 28.87 -8.85
C HIS A 699 5.10 27.72 -8.09
N TYR A 700 4.37 26.96 -7.27
CA TYR A 700 4.96 25.89 -6.43
C TYR A 700 5.03 24.52 -7.10
N TYR A 701 4.13 24.25 -8.06
CA TYR A 701 4.02 22.97 -8.77
C TYR A 701 4.03 23.21 -10.30
N PRO A 702 5.19 23.62 -10.85
CA PRO A 702 5.28 23.97 -12.27
C PRO A 702 4.98 22.79 -13.18
N GLY A 703 4.26 23.05 -14.27
CA GLY A 703 3.86 22.01 -15.22
C GLY A 703 2.69 21.13 -14.78
N CYS A 704 2.12 21.40 -13.59
CA CYS A 704 0.88 20.79 -13.16
C CYS A 704 -0.35 21.57 -13.63
N THR A 705 -1.48 20.88 -13.76
CA THR A 705 -2.80 21.47 -14.02
C THR A 705 -3.68 21.41 -12.78
N VAL A 706 -4.68 22.31 -12.69
CA VAL A 706 -5.70 22.30 -11.63
C VAL A 706 -7.04 21.94 -12.26
N GLU A 707 -7.53 20.75 -12.00
CA GLU A 707 -8.69 20.14 -12.63
C GLU A 707 -9.60 19.44 -11.61
N GLN A 708 -10.83 19.14 -12.01
CA GLN A 708 -11.70 18.22 -11.25
C GLN A 708 -11.20 16.78 -11.36
N PHE A 709 -11.45 16.00 -10.31
CA PHE A 709 -11.09 14.58 -10.28
C PHE A 709 -12.29 13.66 -10.37
#